data_069aa89f1bb53f37eea0da18bea83ac7
#
_entry.id   069aa89f1bb53f37eea0da18bea83ac7
#
_cell.length_a   1.000
_cell.length_b   1.000
_cell.length_c   1.000
_cell.angle_alpha   90.00
_cell.angle_beta   90.00
_cell.angle_gamma   90.00
#
_symmetry.space_group_name_H-M   'P 1'
#
loop_
_entity.id
_entity.type
_entity.pdbx_description
1 polymer ?
#
loop_
_entity_poly.entity_id
_entity_poly.type
_entity_poly.pdbx_seq_one_letter_code
_entity_poly.pdbx_strand_id
1 'polypeptide(L)'
;MFAPLLKKFFGSKNEREVKRMLKTVQAVNAFEEQMLALSDEQLRAKTDEFKARLAKGETLDQLLPEAFAVAREAGKRVMGMRHFDVQLIGGMTLHEGKIAEMRTGEGKTLVATLPVVLNAISGRGVHVVTVNDYLARRDANWMRPLYEFLGMSVGIVTPFMPPEEKRSAYAADITYGTNNEFGFDYLRDNMAFSLEDKFQRELNFAVIDEVDSILIDEARTPLIISGQTEDSSKLYVEINKLIPRLRLHIEEEEGVVTQEGHYKVDEKTRQVELNEAGHQFVEELLTEVGLLAEGESLYSAHNLGLLTHVYSGLRAHKLFNRNVEYIVQNDQVMLIDEHTGRTMPGRRLSEGLHQAIEAKEGLPIQAESQTLASTTFQNYFRLYNKLSGMTGTADTEAFEFHQIYGLAVIVIPTNRPMARKDFNDLVYLTQEEKYAAIITDIKECQAQGRPILVGTATIDSSEYVSRLLVQEGIEHKVLNAKFHEKEAEIIAQAGRPGALTIATNMAGRGTDIVLGGNWEVEVAALEHPTDEQVAQIKADWQKRHQQVIESGGLHVIASERHESRRIDNQLRGRSGRQGDPGSSRFYLSLEDSLMRIFASDRVKNFMKALGMQPGEAIEHRMVSNAIEKAQRKVEGRNFDMRKQLLEFDDVSNEQRKVIYHMRNTLLAADDIGETIAEFRKEVLDGIINQHIAPQSLPEQWDIAGLEEALYAGFNLRLAIQQWLDDDHKLYEETLRERILQELIAAYNEKEELASAEALRSFEKQILLRVLDDLWKDHLSTMDHLRHGIHLRGYAQKNPKQEYKRESFTLFQELLESIKRDTIRVLSHVQVRREDPAEEEARLRREAEALAERMQFQHAEASALMQPDVAADDGDVAVAPPPVRAEAKIGRNEPCPCGSGKKYKHCHGQVN
;
A
#
# COMPACT_ATOMS: atom_id res chain seq x y z
N MET A 1 -29.30 23.04 -23.28
CA MET A 1 -29.49 24.51 -23.18
C MET A 1 -30.02 24.99 -21.82
N PHE A 2 -30.77 24.19 -21.03
CA PHE A 2 -31.33 24.59 -19.73
C PHE A 2 -30.38 24.50 -18.54
N ALA A 3 -29.33 23.65 -18.58
CA ALA A 3 -28.41 23.44 -17.47
C ALA A 3 -27.62 24.69 -17.00
N PRO A 4 -27.07 25.57 -17.90
CA PRO A 4 -26.37 26.77 -17.46
C PRO A 4 -27.30 27.83 -16.86
N LEU A 5 -28.58 27.89 -17.29
CA LEU A 5 -29.58 28.79 -16.73
C LEU A 5 -30.00 28.36 -15.32
N LEU A 6 -30.24 27.07 -15.09
CA LEU A 6 -30.56 26.52 -13.77
C LEU A 6 -29.39 26.72 -12.79
N LYS A 7 -28.13 26.58 -13.26
CA LYS A 7 -26.92 26.83 -12.45
C LYS A 7 -26.83 28.31 -12.00
N LYS A 8 -27.29 29.23 -12.83
CA LYS A 8 -27.28 30.69 -12.54
C LYS A 8 -28.36 31.09 -11.52
N PHE A 9 -29.49 30.34 -11.42
CA PHE A 9 -30.59 30.62 -10.48
C PHE A 9 -30.47 29.83 -9.16
N PHE A 10 -29.98 28.60 -9.19
CA PHE A 10 -29.96 27.68 -8.04
C PHE A 10 -28.55 27.43 -7.47
N GLY A 11 -27.51 27.98 -8.06
CA GLY A 11 -26.12 27.72 -7.69
C GLY A 11 -25.65 26.31 -8.05
N SER A 12 -24.36 26.04 -7.90
CA SER A 12 -23.78 24.69 -8.01
C SER A 12 -24.20 23.81 -6.85
N LYS A 13 -24.06 22.47 -6.99
CA LYS A 13 -24.26 21.52 -5.86
C LYS A 13 -23.37 21.91 -4.67
N ASN A 14 -22.11 22.26 -4.95
CA ASN A 14 -21.14 22.68 -3.96
C ASN A 14 -21.60 23.95 -3.19
N GLU A 15 -22.05 25.00 -3.90
CA GLU A 15 -22.54 26.24 -3.27
C GLU A 15 -23.74 25.99 -2.37
N ARG A 16 -24.64 25.09 -2.72
CA ARG A 16 -25.79 24.70 -1.90
C ARG A 16 -25.38 23.99 -0.61
N GLU A 17 -24.41 23.06 -0.71
CA GLU A 17 -23.86 22.35 0.45
C GLU A 17 -23.15 23.31 1.39
N VAL A 18 -22.27 24.17 0.89
CA VAL A 18 -21.61 25.21 1.67
C VAL A 18 -22.63 26.14 2.35
N LYS A 19 -23.67 26.52 1.63
CA LYS A 19 -24.76 27.39 2.16
C LYS A 19 -25.58 26.69 3.26
N ARG A 20 -25.76 25.36 3.16
CA ARG A 20 -26.39 24.53 4.19
C ARG A 20 -25.51 24.53 5.46
N MET A 21 -24.23 24.27 5.32
CA MET A 21 -23.26 24.21 6.43
C MET A 21 -23.09 25.59 7.13
N LEU A 22 -23.17 26.69 6.42
CA LEU A 22 -23.15 28.04 7.00
C LEU A 22 -24.23 28.27 8.05
N LYS A 23 -25.39 27.63 7.95
CA LYS A 23 -26.41 27.72 8.99
C LYS A 23 -25.96 27.03 10.29
N THR A 24 -25.26 25.91 10.17
CA THR A 24 -24.69 25.21 11.33
C THR A 24 -23.52 26.00 11.93
N VAL A 25 -22.71 26.69 11.10
CA VAL A 25 -21.67 27.63 11.57
C VAL A 25 -22.28 28.71 12.47
N GLN A 26 -23.45 29.25 12.08
CA GLN A 26 -24.15 30.23 12.92
C GLN A 26 -24.59 29.62 14.26
N ALA A 27 -25.01 28.36 14.29
CA ALA A 27 -25.34 27.68 15.54
C ALA A 27 -24.08 27.46 16.41
N VAL A 28 -22.94 27.09 15.81
CA VAL A 28 -21.64 26.99 16.54
C VAL A 28 -21.25 28.32 17.12
N ASN A 29 -21.36 29.41 16.34
CA ASN A 29 -21.03 30.77 16.78
C ASN A 29 -21.91 31.23 17.95
N ALA A 30 -23.18 30.81 18.00
CA ALA A 30 -24.10 31.13 19.11
C ALA A 30 -23.64 30.53 20.46
N PHE A 31 -22.88 29.44 20.45
CA PHE A 31 -22.32 28.85 21.68
C PHE A 31 -21.02 29.54 22.14
N GLU A 32 -20.39 30.41 21.33
CA GLU A 32 -19.05 30.93 21.63
C GLU A 32 -18.98 31.70 22.97
N GLU A 33 -19.95 32.59 23.24
CA GLU A 33 -20.00 33.34 24.51
C GLU A 33 -20.19 32.40 25.73
N GLN A 34 -21.00 31.35 25.55
CA GLN A 34 -21.20 30.36 26.60
C GLN A 34 -19.93 29.57 26.90
N MET A 35 -19.20 29.14 25.87
CA MET A 35 -17.94 28.40 26.03
C MET A 35 -16.85 29.28 26.67
N LEU A 36 -16.80 30.56 26.28
CA LEU A 36 -15.85 31.53 26.85
C LEU A 36 -16.04 31.73 28.37
N ALA A 37 -17.29 31.66 28.87
CA ALA A 37 -17.62 31.82 30.26
C ALA A 37 -17.26 30.62 31.16
N LEU A 38 -16.98 29.42 30.57
CA LEU A 38 -16.64 28.22 31.31
C LEU A 38 -15.17 28.26 31.82
N SER A 39 -14.91 27.71 33.01
CA SER A 39 -13.54 27.42 33.43
C SER A 39 -12.94 26.29 32.63
N ASP A 40 -11.63 26.08 32.73
CA ASP A 40 -10.93 24.98 32.02
C ASP A 40 -11.45 23.61 32.44
N GLU A 41 -11.72 23.40 33.74
CA GLU A 41 -12.32 22.16 34.24
C GLU A 41 -13.75 21.93 33.70
N GLN A 42 -14.54 23.02 33.65
CA GLN A 42 -15.90 22.94 33.11
C GLN A 42 -15.90 22.66 31.60
N LEU A 43 -14.97 23.25 30.85
CA LEU A 43 -14.83 23.02 29.43
C LEU A 43 -14.40 21.59 29.16
N ARG A 44 -13.45 21.07 29.94
CA ARG A 44 -13.01 19.66 29.86
C ARG A 44 -14.15 18.68 30.17
N ALA A 45 -14.95 18.98 31.23
CA ALA A 45 -16.08 18.15 31.64
C ALA A 45 -17.19 18.03 30.57
N LYS A 46 -17.21 18.92 29.56
CA LYS A 46 -18.12 18.80 28.43
C LYS A 46 -17.92 17.51 27.66
N THR A 47 -16.72 16.97 27.57
CA THR A 47 -16.45 15.68 26.91
C THR A 47 -17.22 14.53 27.58
N ASP A 48 -17.23 14.49 28.92
CA ASP A 48 -17.96 13.45 29.67
C ASP A 48 -19.48 13.66 29.58
N GLU A 49 -19.92 14.93 29.56
CA GLU A 49 -21.31 15.29 29.32
C GLU A 49 -21.76 14.76 27.94
N PHE A 50 -20.99 14.96 26.89
CA PHE A 50 -21.29 14.48 25.55
C PHE A 50 -21.33 12.95 25.48
N LYS A 51 -20.40 12.25 26.12
CA LYS A 51 -20.43 10.79 26.25
C LYS A 51 -21.72 10.30 26.92
N ALA A 52 -22.15 10.98 27.98
CA ALA A 52 -23.40 10.64 28.70
C ALA A 52 -24.64 10.92 27.84
N ARG A 53 -24.66 11.99 27.06
CA ARG A 53 -25.80 12.32 26.14
C ARG A 53 -25.85 11.33 24.97
N LEU A 54 -24.72 10.95 24.42
CA LEU A 54 -24.63 9.92 23.38
C LEU A 54 -25.14 8.56 23.90
N ALA A 55 -24.77 8.17 25.13
CA ALA A 55 -25.28 6.95 25.78
C ALA A 55 -26.80 6.97 26.02
N LYS A 56 -27.42 8.17 26.13
CA LYS A 56 -28.87 8.34 26.23
C LYS A 56 -29.60 8.37 24.88
N GLY A 57 -28.87 8.18 23.76
CA GLY A 57 -29.42 8.07 22.41
C GLY A 57 -29.41 9.37 21.59
N GLU A 58 -28.73 10.43 22.06
CA GLU A 58 -28.45 11.60 21.23
C GLU A 58 -27.41 11.27 20.16
N THR A 59 -27.54 11.82 18.96
CA THR A 59 -26.61 11.52 17.86
C THR A 59 -25.43 12.49 17.82
N LEU A 60 -24.31 12.06 17.21
CA LEU A 60 -23.14 12.95 16.99
C LEU A 60 -23.52 14.19 16.16
N ASP A 61 -24.45 14.10 15.23
CA ASP A 61 -24.94 15.25 14.44
C ASP A 61 -25.66 16.28 15.32
N GLN A 62 -26.40 15.84 16.33
CA GLN A 62 -27.06 16.72 17.29
C GLN A 62 -26.06 17.39 18.22
N LEU A 63 -24.99 16.69 18.62
CA LEU A 63 -23.92 17.20 19.46
C LEU A 63 -22.97 18.15 18.72
N LEU A 64 -22.89 18.05 17.38
CA LEU A 64 -21.90 18.72 16.55
C LEU A 64 -21.75 20.22 16.81
N PRO A 65 -22.84 21.05 16.86
CA PRO A 65 -22.66 22.49 17.04
C PRO A 65 -21.99 22.85 18.38
N GLU A 66 -22.36 22.18 19.46
CA GLU A 66 -21.81 22.42 20.79
C GLU A 66 -20.40 21.83 20.91
N ALA A 67 -20.15 20.63 20.40
CA ALA A 67 -18.84 19.99 20.43
C ALA A 67 -17.80 20.78 19.60
N PHE A 68 -18.19 21.33 18.45
CA PHE A 68 -17.32 22.19 17.65
C PHE A 68 -17.00 23.51 18.36
N ALA A 69 -17.96 24.07 19.09
CA ALA A 69 -17.72 25.28 19.91
C ALA A 69 -16.73 24.99 21.06
N VAL A 70 -16.87 23.81 21.71
CA VAL A 70 -15.93 23.36 22.76
C VAL A 70 -14.53 23.16 22.17
N ALA A 71 -14.39 22.46 21.05
CA ALA A 71 -13.10 22.23 20.40
C ALA A 71 -12.45 23.54 19.91
N ARG A 72 -13.24 24.49 19.40
CA ARG A 72 -12.78 25.83 19.01
C ARG A 72 -12.22 26.61 20.19
N GLU A 73 -12.93 26.65 21.32
CA GLU A 73 -12.51 27.37 22.53
C GLU A 73 -11.28 26.69 23.14
N ALA A 74 -11.23 25.35 23.18
CA ALA A 74 -10.05 24.61 23.62
C ALA A 74 -8.81 24.96 22.79
N GLY A 75 -8.95 24.96 21.46
CA GLY A 75 -7.85 25.32 20.54
C GLY A 75 -7.36 26.76 20.75
N LYS A 76 -8.29 27.69 21.03
CA LYS A 76 -7.96 29.07 21.34
C LYS A 76 -7.17 29.20 22.67
N ARG A 77 -7.60 28.48 23.73
CA ARG A 77 -6.97 28.56 25.05
C ARG A 77 -5.59 27.89 25.07
N VAL A 78 -5.49 26.69 24.53
CA VAL A 78 -4.29 25.86 24.69
C VAL A 78 -3.25 26.14 23.62
N MET A 79 -3.69 26.43 22.39
CA MET A 79 -2.81 26.62 21.24
C MET A 79 -2.75 28.05 20.73
N GLY A 80 -3.59 28.96 21.24
CA GLY A 80 -3.74 30.32 20.71
C GLY A 80 -4.40 30.37 19.31
N MET A 81 -4.98 29.23 18.84
CA MET A 81 -5.56 29.08 17.50
C MET A 81 -7.07 28.96 17.57
N ARG A 82 -7.78 29.98 17.12
CA ARG A 82 -9.25 29.93 16.98
C ARG A 82 -9.59 29.49 15.57
N HIS A 83 -10.37 28.43 15.40
CA HIS A 83 -10.86 27.97 14.08
C HIS A 83 -11.70 29.05 13.40
N PHE A 84 -11.43 29.30 12.11
CA PHE A 84 -12.22 30.20 11.26
C PHE A 84 -13.54 29.54 10.85
N ASP A 85 -14.51 30.34 10.46
CA ASP A 85 -15.82 29.83 10.01
C ASP A 85 -15.72 28.88 8.80
N VAL A 86 -14.81 29.14 7.86
CA VAL A 86 -14.50 28.24 6.75
C VAL A 86 -13.91 26.90 7.21
N GLN A 87 -13.15 26.90 8.29
CA GLN A 87 -12.60 25.69 8.90
C GLN A 87 -13.67 24.85 9.59
N LEU A 88 -14.70 25.47 10.18
CA LEU A 88 -15.87 24.75 10.68
C LEU A 88 -16.61 24.02 9.55
N ILE A 89 -16.72 24.64 8.36
CA ILE A 89 -17.30 23.99 7.17
C ILE A 89 -16.44 22.78 6.77
N GLY A 90 -15.10 22.89 6.83
CA GLY A 90 -14.18 21.78 6.62
C GLY A 90 -14.39 20.63 7.58
N GLY A 91 -14.48 20.94 8.87
CA GLY A 91 -14.76 19.95 9.92
C GLY A 91 -16.09 19.24 9.74
N MET A 92 -17.15 19.95 9.38
CA MET A 92 -18.47 19.36 9.06
C MET A 92 -18.41 18.46 7.84
N THR A 93 -17.69 18.88 6.79
CA THR A 93 -17.50 18.09 5.58
C THR A 93 -16.83 16.75 5.90
N LEU A 94 -15.80 16.76 6.73
CA LEU A 94 -15.10 15.56 7.19
C LEU A 94 -16.00 14.68 8.05
N HIS A 95 -16.77 15.28 8.98
CA HIS A 95 -17.69 14.53 9.82
C HIS A 95 -18.79 13.82 9.01
N GLU A 96 -19.25 14.42 7.91
CA GLU A 96 -20.25 13.83 7.00
C GLU A 96 -19.66 12.72 6.11
N GLY A 97 -18.41 12.31 6.27
CA GLY A 97 -17.77 11.29 5.42
C GLY A 97 -17.53 11.76 4.00
N LYS A 98 -17.07 12.98 3.83
CA LYS A 98 -16.76 13.61 2.53
C LYS A 98 -15.32 14.10 2.48
N ILE A 99 -14.87 14.51 1.30
CA ILE A 99 -13.56 15.13 1.11
C ILE A 99 -13.70 16.65 1.20
N ALA A 100 -12.94 17.25 2.13
CA ALA A 100 -12.80 18.67 2.25
C ALA A 100 -11.65 19.15 1.36
N GLU A 101 -11.96 19.76 0.22
CA GLU A 101 -10.94 20.44 -0.56
C GLU A 101 -10.72 21.84 0.03
N MET A 102 -9.60 21.97 0.74
CA MET A 102 -9.13 23.24 1.31
C MET A 102 -7.76 23.56 0.76
N ARG A 103 -7.59 24.77 0.23
CA ARG A 103 -6.30 25.17 -0.34
C ARG A 103 -5.17 25.00 0.66
N THR A 104 -3.98 24.76 0.15
CA THR A 104 -2.77 24.68 0.97
C THR A 104 -2.58 25.96 1.77
N GLY A 105 -2.24 25.85 3.06
CA GLY A 105 -2.12 26.98 3.97
C GLY A 105 -3.43 27.41 4.66
N GLU A 106 -4.59 26.75 4.42
CA GLU A 106 -5.86 27.05 5.12
C GLU A 106 -6.00 26.32 6.48
N GLY A 107 -4.92 25.69 6.98
CA GLY A 107 -4.88 25.06 8.30
C GLY A 107 -5.63 23.74 8.39
N LYS A 108 -5.50 22.86 7.41
CA LYS A 108 -6.15 21.53 7.37
C LYS A 108 -5.90 20.69 8.62
N THR A 109 -4.67 20.67 9.14
CA THR A 109 -4.32 19.94 10.38
C THR A 109 -5.18 20.37 11.57
N LEU A 110 -5.41 21.69 11.72
CA LEU A 110 -6.30 22.22 12.76
C LEU A 110 -7.77 21.88 12.48
N VAL A 111 -8.21 21.90 11.21
CA VAL A 111 -9.58 21.53 10.82
C VAL A 111 -9.90 20.10 11.20
N ALA A 112 -8.95 19.19 11.01
CA ALA A 112 -9.13 17.77 11.36
C ALA A 112 -9.46 17.56 12.84
N THR A 113 -9.03 18.45 13.75
CA THR A 113 -9.33 18.33 15.19
C THR A 113 -10.83 18.36 15.48
N LEU A 114 -11.62 19.09 14.71
CA LEU A 114 -13.07 19.23 14.92
C LEU A 114 -13.83 17.89 14.77
N PRO A 115 -13.77 17.20 13.62
CA PRO A 115 -14.43 15.91 13.46
C PRO A 115 -13.76 14.81 14.28
N VAL A 116 -12.44 14.89 14.53
CA VAL A 116 -11.71 13.92 15.35
C VAL A 116 -12.24 13.97 16.79
N VAL A 117 -12.30 15.14 17.43
CA VAL A 117 -12.87 15.31 18.77
C VAL A 117 -14.31 14.79 18.82
N LEU A 118 -15.17 15.20 17.89
CA LEU A 118 -16.59 14.78 17.86
C LEU A 118 -16.74 13.27 17.74
N ASN A 119 -16.01 12.62 16.84
CA ASN A 119 -16.15 11.18 16.64
C ASN A 119 -15.45 10.35 17.73
N ALA A 120 -14.38 10.87 18.36
CA ALA A 120 -13.72 10.22 19.50
C ALA A 120 -14.62 10.09 20.74
N ILE A 121 -15.64 10.97 20.90
CA ILE A 121 -16.67 10.87 21.97
C ILE A 121 -17.35 9.49 21.97
N SER A 122 -17.45 8.84 20.81
CA SER A 122 -18.05 7.50 20.69
C SER A 122 -17.28 6.38 21.42
N GLY A 123 -16.01 6.61 21.76
CA GLY A 123 -15.11 5.60 22.35
C GLY A 123 -14.66 4.50 21.41
N ARG A 124 -15.08 4.53 20.12
CA ARG A 124 -14.79 3.49 19.12
C ARG A 124 -13.45 3.70 18.40
N GLY A 125 -12.75 4.79 18.69
CA GLY A 125 -11.48 5.16 18.07
C GLY A 125 -11.60 5.93 16.76
N VAL A 126 -10.63 6.81 16.56
CA VAL A 126 -10.49 7.63 15.35
C VAL A 126 -9.05 7.48 14.84
N HIS A 127 -8.88 7.17 13.57
CA HIS A 127 -7.59 7.11 12.91
C HIS A 127 -7.36 8.38 12.07
N VAL A 128 -6.21 9.02 12.26
CA VAL A 128 -5.75 10.15 11.43
C VAL A 128 -4.58 9.64 10.60
N VAL A 129 -4.80 9.56 9.30
CA VAL A 129 -3.88 8.93 8.35
C VAL A 129 -3.05 10.00 7.65
N THR A 130 -1.74 9.84 7.67
CA THR A 130 -0.77 10.73 7.02
C THR A 130 0.07 9.99 5.99
N VAL A 131 0.76 10.73 5.11
CA VAL A 131 1.59 10.15 4.04
C VAL A 131 2.96 9.66 4.52
N ASN A 132 3.45 10.10 5.66
CA ASN A 132 4.73 9.65 6.23
C ASN A 132 4.79 9.80 7.75
N ASP A 133 5.78 9.13 8.37
CA ASP A 133 5.96 9.06 9.83
C ASP A 133 6.30 10.42 10.45
N TYR A 134 7.05 11.25 9.73
CA TYR A 134 7.38 12.60 10.20
C TYR A 134 6.11 13.41 10.43
N LEU A 135 5.19 13.43 9.46
CA LEU A 135 3.91 14.12 9.59
C LEU A 135 3.04 13.51 10.68
N ALA A 136 2.98 12.18 10.77
CA ALA A 136 2.24 11.50 11.83
C ALA A 136 2.70 11.96 13.23
N ARG A 137 4.01 11.98 13.48
CA ARG A 137 4.59 12.43 14.75
C ARG A 137 4.41 13.93 14.98
N ARG A 138 4.69 14.74 13.96
CA ARG A 138 4.58 16.20 14.05
C ARG A 138 3.15 16.63 14.35
N ASP A 139 2.18 16.16 13.58
CA ASP A 139 0.80 16.61 13.67
C ASP A 139 0.12 16.08 14.92
N ALA A 140 0.40 14.83 15.32
CA ALA A 140 -0.05 14.28 16.57
C ALA A 140 0.46 15.11 17.77
N ASN A 141 1.77 15.37 17.83
CA ASN A 141 2.37 16.10 18.95
C ASN A 141 1.93 17.59 18.95
N TRP A 142 1.71 18.17 17.80
CA TRP A 142 1.22 19.55 17.68
C TRP A 142 -0.22 19.70 18.15
N MET A 143 -1.12 18.74 17.79
CA MET A 143 -2.53 18.77 18.18
C MET A 143 -2.79 18.13 19.54
N ARG A 144 -1.85 17.34 20.10
CA ARG A 144 -1.96 16.64 21.38
C ARG A 144 -2.42 17.55 22.53
N PRO A 145 -1.90 18.78 22.73
CA PRO A 145 -2.34 19.66 23.81
C PRO A 145 -3.86 19.93 23.78
N LEU A 146 -4.47 20.07 22.60
CA LEU A 146 -5.92 20.26 22.44
C LEU A 146 -6.69 19.01 22.85
N TYR A 147 -6.25 17.83 22.41
CA TYR A 147 -6.93 16.57 22.70
C TYR A 147 -6.84 16.21 24.19
N GLU A 148 -5.65 16.32 24.78
CA GLU A 148 -5.40 16.03 26.19
C GLU A 148 -6.14 17.02 27.11
N PHE A 149 -6.23 18.29 26.71
CA PHE A 149 -7.04 19.27 27.42
C PHE A 149 -8.52 18.86 27.50
N LEU A 150 -9.05 18.26 26.42
CA LEU A 150 -10.41 17.71 26.38
C LEU A 150 -10.52 16.31 26.99
N GLY A 151 -9.45 15.77 27.58
CA GLY A 151 -9.43 14.46 28.24
C GLY A 151 -9.39 13.27 27.29
N MET A 152 -8.90 13.45 26.07
CA MET A 152 -8.75 12.40 25.05
C MET A 152 -7.28 11.94 24.94
N SER A 153 -7.08 10.63 24.82
CA SER A 153 -5.77 10.02 24.64
C SER A 153 -5.34 10.01 23.17
N VAL A 154 -4.01 10.17 22.94
CA VAL A 154 -3.43 10.20 21.59
C VAL A 154 -2.31 9.18 21.46
N GLY A 155 -2.47 8.23 20.56
CA GLY A 155 -1.46 7.26 20.13
C GLY A 155 -0.82 7.64 18.79
N ILE A 156 0.42 7.21 18.59
CA ILE A 156 1.14 7.37 17.31
C ILE A 156 1.69 6.00 16.92
N VAL A 157 1.35 5.53 15.73
CA VAL A 157 1.84 4.27 15.18
C VAL A 157 2.91 4.55 14.13
N THR A 158 4.07 3.91 14.32
CA THR A 158 5.22 4.07 13.43
C THR A 158 5.86 2.70 13.13
N PRO A 159 6.66 2.58 12.05
CA PRO A 159 7.41 1.37 11.73
C PRO A 159 8.29 0.91 12.90
N PHE A 160 8.50 -0.41 12.99
CA PHE A 160 9.38 -1.05 13.98
C PHE A 160 9.04 -0.78 15.46
N MET A 161 7.80 -0.36 15.73
CA MET A 161 7.31 -0.14 17.09
C MET A 161 7.10 -1.48 17.81
N PRO A 162 7.50 -1.62 19.09
CA PRO A 162 7.24 -2.83 19.88
C PRO A 162 5.74 -3.16 19.94
N PRO A 163 5.34 -4.46 19.92
CA PRO A 163 3.93 -4.86 19.88
C PRO A 163 3.07 -4.27 21.00
N GLU A 164 3.58 -4.20 22.24
CA GLU A 164 2.84 -3.65 23.39
C GLU A 164 2.59 -2.14 23.25
N GLU A 165 3.59 -1.39 22.80
CA GLU A 165 3.45 0.05 22.56
C GLU A 165 2.46 0.29 21.41
N LYS A 166 2.50 -0.55 20.37
CA LYS A 166 1.61 -0.47 19.23
C LYS A 166 0.16 -0.75 19.65
N ARG A 167 -0.10 -1.78 20.45
CA ARG A 167 -1.43 -2.05 21.02
C ARG A 167 -1.93 -0.89 21.86
N SER A 168 -1.07 -0.33 22.71
CA SER A 168 -1.40 0.86 23.51
C SER A 168 -1.76 2.07 22.63
N ALA A 169 -1.03 2.29 21.54
CA ALA A 169 -1.31 3.38 20.61
C ALA A 169 -2.66 3.21 19.89
N TYR A 170 -3.03 1.99 19.50
CA TYR A 170 -4.35 1.71 18.91
C TYR A 170 -5.49 1.73 19.95
N ALA A 171 -5.20 1.50 21.23
CA ALA A 171 -6.20 1.61 22.29
C ALA A 171 -6.56 3.06 22.63
N ALA A 172 -5.78 4.05 22.21
CA ALA A 172 -6.06 5.47 22.41
C ALA A 172 -7.35 5.91 21.70
N ASP A 173 -7.97 7.01 22.15
CA ASP A 173 -9.16 7.59 21.52
C ASP A 173 -8.87 8.05 20.09
N ILE A 174 -7.65 8.54 19.85
CA ILE A 174 -7.18 9.09 18.59
C ILE A 174 -5.83 8.46 18.26
N THR A 175 -5.69 7.84 17.08
CA THR A 175 -4.45 7.22 16.65
C THR A 175 -3.97 7.85 15.34
N TYR A 176 -2.77 8.39 15.35
CA TYR A 176 -2.06 8.90 14.17
C TYR A 176 -1.13 7.83 13.61
N GLY A 177 -1.03 7.73 12.30
CA GLY A 177 -0.13 6.80 11.62
C GLY A 177 -0.12 7.00 10.12
N THR A 178 0.76 6.25 9.43
CA THR A 178 0.78 6.25 7.97
C THR A 178 -0.23 5.27 7.40
N ASN A 179 -0.67 5.52 6.17
CA ASN A 179 -1.50 4.58 5.40
C ASN A 179 -0.87 3.19 5.32
N ASN A 180 0.45 3.10 5.16
CA ASN A 180 1.19 1.84 5.10
C ASN A 180 1.10 1.07 6.43
N GLU A 181 1.40 1.73 7.57
CA GLU A 181 1.35 1.06 8.88
C GLU A 181 -0.05 0.57 9.22
N PHE A 182 -1.08 1.39 9.01
CA PHE A 182 -2.46 0.96 9.23
C PHE A 182 -2.84 -0.25 8.37
N GLY A 183 -2.44 -0.24 7.10
CA GLY A 183 -2.74 -1.34 6.19
C GLY A 183 -1.94 -2.61 6.49
N PHE A 184 -0.64 -2.50 6.83
CA PHE A 184 0.16 -3.65 7.24
C PHE A 184 -0.28 -4.22 8.58
N ASP A 185 -0.67 -3.39 9.54
CA ASP A 185 -1.18 -3.87 10.83
C ASP A 185 -2.52 -4.59 10.66
N TYR A 186 -3.38 -4.13 9.74
CA TYR A 186 -4.59 -4.88 9.37
C TYR A 186 -4.27 -6.28 8.82
N LEU A 187 -3.26 -6.41 7.97
CA LEU A 187 -2.83 -7.70 7.46
C LEU A 187 -2.24 -8.58 8.57
N ARG A 188 -1.40 -8.01 9.45
CA ARG A 188 -0.83 -8.73 10.62
C ARG A 188 -1.92 -9.24 11.56
N ASP A 189 -2.92 -8.42 11.85
CA ASP A 189 -4.06 -8.78 12.71
C ASP A 189 -4.87 -9.96 12.16
N ASN A 190 -4.93 -10.08 10.83
CA ASN A 190 -5.59 -11.21 10.18
C ASN A 190 -4.70 -12.45 10.02
N MET A 191 -3.44 -12.36 10.47
CA MET A 191 -2.50 -13.49 10.58
C MET A 191 -2.18 -13.84 12.04
N ALA A 192 -2.72 -13.10 13.03
CA ALA A 192 -2.49 -13.31 14.45
C ALA A 192 -3.02 -14.65 14.93
N PHE A 193 -2.30 -15.35 15.83
CA PHE A 193 -2.69 -16.66 16.35
C PHE A 193 -3.63 -16.58 17.56
N SER A 194 -3.71 -15.40 18.19
CA SER A 194 -4.65 -15.14 19.30
C SER A 194 -5.32 -13.77 19.13
N LEU A 195 -6.43 -13.54 19.84
CA LEU A 195 -7.07 -12.23 19.88
C LEU A 195 -6.19 -11.18 20.55
N GLU A 196 -5.38 -11.60 21.52
CA GLU A 196 -4.47 -10.74 22.28
C GLU A 196 -3.31 -10.22 21.43
N ASP A 197 -2.94 -10.94 20.36
CA ASP A 197 -1.87 -10.54 19.45
C ASP A 197 -2.30 -9.45 18.46
N LYS A 198 -3.59 -9.17 18.34
CA LYS A 198 -4.11 -8.13 17.46
C LYS A 198 -3.81 -6.73 17.98
N PHE A 199 -3.55 -5.83 17.05
CA PHE A 199 -3.26 -4.43 17.33
C PHE A 199 -4.48 -3.54 17.22
N GLN A 200 -5.21 -3.64 16.09
CA GLN A 200 -6.28 -2.74 15.73
C GLN A 200 -7.59 -3.13 16.40
N ARG A 201 -8.35 -2.11 16.79
CA ARG A 201 -9.75 -2.25 17.16
C ARG A 201 -10.65 -2.20 15.91
N GLU A 202 -11.94 -2.03 16.11
CA GLU A 202 -12.89 -1.78 15.03
C GLU A 202 -12.49 -0.55 14.19
N LEU A 203 -12.52 -0.69 12.86
CA LEU A 203 -12.24 0.39 11.92
C LEU A 203 -13.46 1.34 11.82
N ASN A 204 -13.56 2.25 12.79
CA ASN A 204 -14.75 3.11 12.94
C ASN A 204 -14.69 4.35 12.04
N PHE A 205 -13.77 5.29 12.30
CA PHE A 205 -13.67 6.53 11.55
C PHE A 205 -12.21 6.81 11.16
N ALA A 206 -11.97 7.11 9.88
CA ALA A 206 -10.67 7.58 9.40
C ALA A 206 -10.78 8.97 8.76
N VAL A 207 -9.83 9.83 9.11
CA VAL A 207 -9.58 11.12 8.44
C VAL A 207 -8.23 11.01 7.74
N ILE A 208 -8.24 11.10 6.40
CA ILE A 208 -7.03 10.98 5.59
C ILE A 208 -6.54 12.38 5.25
N ASP A 209 -5.34 12.74 5.71
CA ASP A 209 -4.66 13.95 5.25
C ASP A 209 -3.96 13.69 3.92
N GLU A 210 -3.96 14.68 3.03
CA GLU A 210 -3.49 14.56 1.66
C GLU A 210 -4.12 13.35 0.95
N VAL A 211 -5.46 13.25 1.02
CA VAL A 211 -6.25 12.10 0.55
C VAL A 211 -6.02 11.74 -0.91
N ASP A 212 -5.67 12.70 -1.74
CA ASP A 212 -5.33 12.51 -3.15
C ASP A 212 -4.00 11.78 -3.35
N SER A 213 -3.02 11.98 -2.47
CA SER A 213 -1.80 11.17 -2.47
C SER A 213 -2.09 9.72 -2.14
N ILE A 214 -2.78 9.50 -1.02
CA ILE A 214 -2.97 8.17 -0.46
C ILE A 214 -3.95 7.35 -1.32
N LEU A 215 -5.09 7.93 -1.71
CA LEU A 215 -6.14 7.20 -2.40
C LEU A 215 -6.02 7.19 -3.94
N ILE A 216 -5.15 8.01 -4.52
CA ILE A 216 -4.93 8.06 -5.97
C ILE A 216 -3.50 7.66 -6.34
N ASP A 217 -2.47 8.37 -5.82
CA ASP A 217 -1.09 8.14 -6.25
C ASP A 217 -0.53 6.83 -5.71
N GLU A 218 -0.62 6.60 -4.40
CA GLU A 218 -0.12 5.41 -3.74
C GLU A 218 -1.02 4.18 -3.95
N ALA A 219 -2.29 4.39 -4.33
CA ALA A 219 -3.25 3.32 -4.57
C ALA A 219 -3.07 2.61 -5.93
N ARG A 220 -1.86 2.61 -6.49
CA ARG A 220 -1.49 1.90 -7.73
C ARG A 220 -0.96 0.49 -7.46
N THR A 221 -0.44 0.23 -6.28
CA THR A 221 0.14 -1.05 -5.87
C THR A 221 -0.53 -1.56 -4.61
N PRO A 222 -0.72 -2.89 -4.46
CA PRO A 222 -1.24 -3.47 -3.24
C PRO A 222 -0.19 -3.45 -2.12
N LEU A 223 -0.66 -3.54 -0.88
CA LEU A 223 0.15 -3.90 0.28
C LEU A 223 0.31 -5.42 0.30
N ILE A 224 1.55 -5.90 0.41
CA ILE A 224 1.87 -7.33 0.37
C ILE A 224 2.78 -7.66 1.55
N ILE A 225 2.41 -8.70 2.31
CA ILE A 225 3.32 -9.39 3.23
C ILE A 225 3.75 -10.67 2.54
N SER A 226 5.05 -10.85 2.35
CA SER A 226 5.62 -12.04 1.72
C SER A 226 6.51 -12.80 2.69
N GLY A 227 6.59 -14.12 2.51
CA GLY A 227 7.50 -15.01 3.20
C GLY A 227 8.28 -15.87 2.23
N GLN A 228 9.29 -16.57 2.69
CA GLN A 228 10.05 -17.52 1.87
C GLN A 228 9.24 -18.81 1.68
N THR A 229 9.19 -19.31 0.44
CA THR A 229 8.61 -20.62 0.13
C THR A 229 9.59 -21.75 0.38
N GLU A 230 9.09 -22.99 0.35
CA GLU A 230 9.91 -24.18 0.21
C GLU A 230 10.68 -24.15 -1.12
N ASP A 231 11.84 -24.84 -1.14
CA ASP A 231 12.82 -24.79 -2.21
C ASP A 231 12.28 -25.30 -3.56
N SER A 232 11.88 -24.38 -4.45
CA SER A 232 11.50 -24.65 -5.84
C SER A 232 12.70 -24.65 -6.81
N SER A 233 13.93 -24.57 -6.33
CA SER A 233 15.14 -24.41 -7.14
C SER A 233 15.32 -25.51 -8.20
N LYS A 234 14.92 -26.76 -7.88
CA LYS A 234 14.99 -27.89 -8.83
C LYS A 234 14.11 -27.67 -10.05
N LEU A 235 12.90 -27.10 -9.85
CA LEU A 235 11.94 -26.83 -10.94
C LEU A 235 12.52 -25.79 -11.93
N TYR A 236 13.11 -24.71 -11.42
CA TYR A 236 13.78 -23.72 -12.26
C TYR A 236 14.92 -24.30 -13.06
N VAL A 237 15.75 -25.19 -12.47
CA VAL A 237 16.85 -25.87 -13.15
C VAL A 237 16.35 -26.76 -14.28
N GLU A 238 15.29 -27.56 -14.04
CA GLU A 238 14.73 -28.45 -15.07
C GLU A 238 14.09 -27.66 -16.20
N ILE A 239 13.28 -26.64 -15.91
CA ILE A 239 12.68 -25.79 -16.94
C ILE A 239 13.75 -25.04 -17.74
N ASN A 240 14.79 -24.52 -17.08
CA ASN A 240 15.91 -23.84 -17.75
C ASN A 240 16.56 -24.72 -18.83
N LYS A 241 16.61 -26.05 -18.64
CA LYS A 241 17.15 -26.98 -19.66
C LYS A 241 16.23 -27.14 -20.87
N LEU A 242 14.92 -26.90 -20.71
CA LEU A 242 13.92 -27.06 -21.77
C LEU A 242 13.85 -25.82 -22.67
N ILE A 243 14.02 -24.63 -22.13
CA ILE A 243 13.86 -23.35 -22.86
C ILE A 243 14.73 -23.26 -24.13
N PRO A 244 16.02 -23.68 -24.15
CA PRO A 244 16.83 -23.63 -25.37
C PRO A 244 16.32 -24.52 -26.53
N ARG A 245 15.44 -25.50 -26.25
CA ARG A 245 14.81 -26.37 -27.29
C ARG A 245 13.74 -25.65 -28.10
N LEU A 246 13.22 -24.51 -27.58
CA LEU A 246 12.20 -23.69 -28.23
C LEU A 246 12.85 -22.80 -29.31
N ARG A 247 12.16 -22.66 -30.48
CA ARG A 247 12.62 -21.90 -31.63
C ARG A 247 11.82 -20.62 -31.80
N LEU A 248 12.48 -19.53 -32.23
CA LEU A 248 11.82 -18.27 -32.56
C LEU A 248 11.01 -18.42 -33.84
N HIS A 249 9.78 -17.90 -33.83
CA HIS A 249 8.90 -17.73 -34.99
C HIS A 249 9.05 -16.30 -35.51
N ILE A 250 9.39 -16.16 -36.80
CA ILE A 250 9.60 -14.88 -37.46
C ILE A 250 8.56 -14.71 -38.57
N GLU A 251 7.77 -13.65 -38.47
CA GLU A 251 6.76 -13.22 -39.44
C GLU A 251 7.05 -11.77 -39.86
N GLU A 252 7.16 -11.52 -41.15
CA GLU A 252 7.38 -10.17 -41.71
C GLU A 252 6.08 -9.38 -41.86
N GLU A 253 6.19 -8.04 -42.05
CA GLU A 253 5.06 -7.09 -42.02
C GLU A 253 3.88 -7.39 -42.99
N GLU A 254 4.00 -8.32 -43.92
CA GLU A 254 2.95 -8.73 -44.84
C GLU A 254 2.33 -10.11 -44.53
N GLY A 255 2.60 -10.67 -43.35
CA GLY A 255 2.09 -12.00 -42.94
C GLY A 255 2.87 -13.16 -43.54
N VAL A 256 4.06 -12.90 -44.08
CA VAL A 256 4.93 -13.95 -44.65
C VAL A 256 5.75 -14.54 -43.53
N VAL A 257 5.55 -15.82 -43.22
CA VAL A 257 6.34 -16.57 -42.25
C VAL A 257 7.68 -16.91 -42.87
N THR A 258 8.75 -16.28 -42.35
CA THR A 258 10.15 -16.55 -42.80
C THR A 258 10.81 -17.66 -42.03
N GLN A 259 10.36 -17.89 -40.78
CA GLN A 259 10.85 -18.99 -39.92
C GLN A 259 9.70 -19.54 -39.06
N GLU A 260 9.36 -20.82 -39.24
CA GLU A 260 8.45 -21.52 -38.32
C GLU A 260 9.13 -21.78 -36.97
N GLY A 261 8.43 -21.46 -35.87
CA GLY A 261 8.94 -21.63 -34.51
C GLY A 261 7.82 -21.73 -33.48
N HIS A 262 8.20 -21.70 -32.20
CA HIS A 262 7.35 -21.97 -31.06
C HIS A 262 6.93 -20.73 -30.29
N TYR A 263 7.64 -19.60 -30.44
CA TYR A 263 7.36 -18.34 -29.75
C TYR A 263 7.68 -17.12 -30.61
N LYS A 264 6.97 -16.02 -30.34
CA LYS A 264 7.21 -14.68 -30.91
C LYS A 264 7.78 -13.75 -29.83
N VAL A 265 8.64 -12.80 -30.22
CA VAL A 265 9.17 -11.76 -29.37
C VAL A 265 8.71 -10.41 -29.89
N ASP A 266 8.01 -9.63 -29.10
CA ASP A 266 7.73 -8.22 -29.37
C ASP A 266 8.72 -7.34 -28.61
N GLU A 267 9.71 -6.80 -29.31
CA GLU A 267 10.73 -5.91 -28.74
C GLU A 267 10.15 -4.57 -28.25
N LYS A 268 9.04 -4.11 -28.85
CA LYS A 268 8.40 -2.82 -28.49
C LYS A 268 7.66 -2.89 -27.17
N THR A 269 6.95 -4.01 -26.94
CA THR A 269 6.22 -4.26 -25.70
C THR A 269 7.02 -5.05 -24.69
N ARG A 270 8.22 -5.55 -25.08
CA ARG A 270 9.05 -6.46 -24.27
C ARG A 270 8.27 -7.68 -23.77
N GLN A 271 7.52 -8.29 -24.68
CA GLN A 271 6.75 -9.49 -24.39
C GLN A 271 7.22 -10.67 -25.25
N VAL A 272 7.11 -11.87 -24.67
CA VAL A 272 7.33 -13.13 -25.36
C VAL A 272 6.05 -13.94 -25.28
N GLU A 273 5.56 -14.42 -26.42
CA GLU A 273 4.32 -15.18 -26.51
C GLU A 273 4.57 -16.52 -27.20
N LEU A 274 4.05 -17.60 -26.63
CA LEU A 274 4.00 -18.90 -27.29
C LEU A 274 2.89 -18.89 -28.33
N ASN A 275 3.15 -19.44 -29.52
CA ASN A 275 2.11 -19.72 -30.48
C ASN A 275 1.50 -21.11 -30.22
N GLU A 276 0.49 -21.53 -31.01
CA GLU A 276 -0.23 -22.80 -30.81
C GLU A 276 0.73 -24.02 -30.87
N ALA A 277 1.64 -24.04 -31.84
CA ALA A 277 2.67 -25.08 -31.93
C ALA A 277 3.66 -25.06 -30.73
N GLY A 278 3.91 -23.87 -30.18
CA GLY A 278 4.75 -23.71 -29.00
C GLY A 278 4.09 -24.24 -27.74
N HIS A 279 2.80 -24.02 -27.55
CA HIS A 279 2.06 -24.58 -26.43
C HIS A 279 2.07 -26.11 -26.44
N GLN A 280 1.76 -26.70 -27.58
CA GLN A 280 1.78 -28.15 -27.75
C GLN A 280 3.18 -28.72 -27.49
N PHE A 281 4.22 -28.10 -28.04
CA PHE A 281 5.60 -28.56 -27.87
C PHE A 281 6.08 -28.44 -26.42
N VAL A 282 5.66 -27.37 -25.68
CA VAL A 282 5.98 -27.23 -24.26
C VAL A 282 5.28 -28.31 -23.43
N GLU A 283 4.00 -28.64 -23.71
CA GLU A 283 3.28 -29.73 -23.02
C GLU A 283 3.99 -31.08 -23.26
N GLU A 284 4.43 -31.36 -24.48
CA GLU A 284 5.22 -32.56 -24.80
C GLU A 284 6.53 -32.62 -24.02
N LEU A 285 7.27 -31.48 -23.94
CA LEU A 285 8.53 -31.41 -23.20
C LEU A 285 8.34 -31.60 -21.69
N LEU A 286 7.32 -31.00 -21.10
CA LEU A 286 7.02 -31.12 -19.67
C LEU A 286 6.58 -32.55 -19.32
N THR A 287 5.84 -33.21 -20.21
CA THR A 287 5.45 -34.63 -20.07
C THR A 287 6.69 -35.54 -20.19
N GLU A 288 7.63 -35.24 -21.13
CA GLU A 288 8.88 -36.00 -21.27
C GLU A 288 9.72 -36.05 -19.99
N VAL A 289 9.78 -34.92 -19.25
CA VAL A 289 10.51 -34.81 -17.98
C VAL A 289 9.69 -35.16 -16.75
N GLY A 290 8.42 -35.55 -16.92
CA GLY A 290 7.54 -35.97 -15.81
C GLY A 290 7.03 -34.81 -14.93
N LEU A 291 7.06 -33.56 -15.42
CA LEU A 291 6.53 -32.39 -14.73
C LEU A 291 5.04 -32.16 -15.04
N LEU A 292 4.52 -32.76 -16.11
CA LEU A 292 3.11 -32.72 -16.51
C LEU A 292 2.64 -34.17 -16.72
N ALA A 293 1.46 -34.52 -16.23
CA ALA A 293 0.93 -35.86 -16.43
C ALA A 293 0.40 -36.03 -17.87
N GLU A 294 0.46 -37.25 -18.39
CA GLU A 294 0.04 -37.55 -19.78
C GLU A 294 -1.48 -37.24 -19.95
N GLY A 295 -1.81 -36.39 -20.88
CA GLY A 295 -3.17 -35.97 -21.18
C GLY A 295 -3.68 -34.76 -20.34
N GLU A 296 -2.88 -34.23 -19.44
CA GLU A 296 -3.18 -33.01 -18.73
C GLU A 296 -2.80 -31.77 -19.57
N SER A 297 -3.60 -30.69 -19.45
CA SER A 297 -3.27 -29.41 -20.10
C SER A 297 -2.49 -28.50 -19.16
N LEU A 298 -1.50 -27.81 -19.75
CA LEU A 298 -0.75 -26.75 -19.05
C LEU A 298 -1.63 -25.59 -18.55
N TYR A 299 -2.83 -25.45 -19.16
CA TYR A 299 -3.81 -24.40 -18.79
C TYR A 299 -4.82 -24.83 -17.71
N SER A 300 -4.70 -26.02 -17.17
CA SER A 300 -5.48 -26.43 -15.99
C SER A 300 -5.11 -25.57 -14.79
N ALA A 301 -6.05 -25.29 -13.89
CA ALA A 301 -5.83 -24.39 -12.76
C ALA A 301 -4.64 -24.82 -11.88
N HIS A 302 -4.43 -26.11 -11.67
CA HIS A 302 -3.31 -26.66 -10.88
C HIS A 302 -1.95 -26.63 -11.62
N ASN A 303 -1.94 -26.49 -12.94
CA ASN A 303 -0.71 -26.41 -13.75
C ASN A 303 -0.28 -24.96 -14.12
N LEU A 304 -1.04 -23.95 -13.70
CA LEU A 304 -0.74 -22.53 -13.98
C LEU A 304 0.65 -22.11 -13.43
N GLY A 305 1.10 -22.71 -12.33
CA GLY A 305 2.45 -22.50 -11.81
C GLY A 305 3.53 -22.92 -12.82
N LEU A 306 3.39 -24.08 -13.45
CA LEU A 306 4.31 -24.56 -14.49
C LEU A 306 4.32 -23.60 -15.70
N LEU A 307 3.17 -23.11 -16.13
CA LEU A 307 3.05 -22.14 -17.20
C LEU A 307 3.84 -20.85 -16.87
N THR A 308 3.69 -20.33 -15.65
CA THR A 308 4.41 -19.15 -15.18
C THR A 308 5.93 -19.37 -15.20
N HIS A 309 6.43 -20.52 -14.74
CA HIS A 309 7.85 -20.84 -14.76
C HIS A 309 8.40 -20.96 -16.20
N VAL A 310 7.62 -21.52 -17.13
CA VAL A 310 8.01 -21.58 -18.57
C VAL A 310 8.12 -20.18 -19.16
N TYR A 311 7.14 -19.31 -18.93
CA TYR A 311 7.21 -17.92 -19.41
C TYR A 311 8.34 -17.12 -18.77
N SER A 312 8.59 -17.28 -17.46
CA SER A 312 9.71 -16.65 -16.76
C SER A 312 11.05 -17.12 -17.32
N GLY A 313 11.19 -18.42 -17.58
CA GLY A 313 12.38 -18.99 -18.26
C GLY A 313 12.56 -18.41 -19.66
N LEU A 314 11.48 -18.34 -20.45
CA LEU A 314 11.51 -17.80 -21.81
C LEU A 314 11.90 -16.32 -21.82
N ARG A 315 11.31 -15.50 -20.94
CA ARG A 315 11.64 -14.08 -20.75
C ARG A 315 13.09 -13.91 -20.32
N ALA A 316 13.57 -14.71 -19.36
CA ALA A 316 14.95 -14.68 -18.87
C ALA A 316 15.96 -14.93 -20.00
N HIS A 317 15.67 -15.88 -20.90
CA HIS A 317 16.56 -16.23 -22.01
C HIS A 317 16.51 -15.25 -23.18
N LYS A 318 15.35 -14.61 -23.44
CA LYS A 318 15.11 -13.86 -24.69
C LYS A 318 15.04 -12.35 -24.51
N LEU A 319 14.68 -11.85 -23.32
CA LEU A 319 14.53 -10.42 -23.05
C LEU A 319 15.58 -9.87 -22.08
N PHE A 320 16.27 -10.73 -21.33
CA PHE A 320 17.25 -10.32 -20.34
C PHE A 320 18.64 -10.79 -20.72
N ASN A 321 19.53 -9.86 -21.11
CA ASN A 321 20.88 -10.11 -21.56
C ASN A 321 21.88 -9.67 -20.49
N ARG A 322 22.89 -10.50 -20.27
CA ARG A 322 23.97 -10.18 -19.34
C ARG A 322 24.73 -8.93 -19.82
N ASN A 323 25.08 -8.04 -18.89
CA ASN A 323 25.71 -6.74 -19.09
C ASN A 323 24.84 -5.69 -19.82
N VAL A 324 23.55 -5.95 -20.02
CA VAL A 324 22.55 -5.00 -20.56
C VAL A 324 21.49 -4.75 -19.51
N GLU A 325 20.66 -5.74 -19.18
CA GLU A 325 19.61 -5.63 -18.17
C GLU A 325 20.08 -6.03 -16.77
N TYR A 326 21.13 -6.84 -16.64
CA TYR A 326 21.71 -7.26 -15.37
C TYR A 326 23.20 -7.58 -15.48
N ILE A 327 23.89 -7.59 -14.34
CA ILE A 327 25.26 -8.11 -14.19
C ILE A 327 25.27 -9.25 -13.17
N VAL A 328 26.30 -10.09 -13.23
CA VAL A 328 26.58 -11.10 -12.20
C VAL A 328 27.80 -10.64 -11.41
N GLN A 329 27.60 -10.43 -10.10
CA GLN A 329 28.65 -10.01 -9.18
C GLN A 329 28.46 -10.72 -7.82
N ASN A 330 29.53 -11.27 -7.27
CA ASN A 330 29.53 -12.03 -6.00
C ASN A 330 28.50 -13.18 -5.98
N ASP A 331 28.42 -13.95 -7.08
CA ASP A 331 27.45 -15.03 -7.29
C ASP A 331 25.98 -14.61 -7.17
N GLN A 332 25.68 -13.33 -7.44
CA GLN A 332 24.33 -12.78 -7.43
C GLN A 332 24.02 -12.01 -8.71
N VAL A 333 22.75 -12.05 -9.11
CA VAL A 333 22.22 -11.24 -10.20
C VAL A 333 21.90 -9.84 -9.66
N MET A 334 22.52 -8.81 -10.25
CA MET A 334 22.22 -7.41 -9.95
C MET A 334 21.62 -6.72 -11.18
N LEU A 335 20.47 -6.12 -11.00
CA LEU A 335 19.78 -5.42 -12.09
C LEU A 335 20.48 -4.11 -12.45
N ILE A 336 20.40 -3.73 -13.72
CA ILE A 336 20.86 -2.43 -14.24
C ILE A 336 19.62 -1.57 -14.51
N ASP A 337 19.61 -0.34 -14.02
CA ASP A 337 18.58 0.63 -14.35
C ASP A 337 18.75 1.09 -15.82
N GLU A 338 17.71 0.90 -16.61
CA GLU A 338 17.72 1.24 -18.06
C GLU A 338 17.99 2.72 -18.33
N HIS A 339 17.58 3.61 -17.41
CA HIS A 339 17.71 5.06 -17.60
C HIS A 339 19.04 5.63 -17.13
N THR A 340 19.59 5.06 -16.06
CA THR A 340 20.83 5.58 -15.43
C THR A 340 22.06 4.72 -15.71
N GLY A 341 21.88 3.47 -16.16
CA GLY A 341 22.94 2.49 -16.33
C GLY A 341 23.61 2.05 -15.03
N ARG A 342 23.03 2.40 -13.87
CA ARG A 342 23.54 2.04 -12.54
C ARG A 342 23.00 0.70 -12.09
N THR A 343 23.81 -0.04 -11.34
CA THR A 343 23.33 -1.27 -10.68
C THR A 343 22.39 -0.94 -9.53
N MET A 344 21.36 -1.76 -9.37
CA MET A 344 20.37 -1.65 -8.31
C MET A 344 20.54 -2.80 -7.32
N PRO A 345 21.39 -2.66 -6.27
CA PRO A 345 21.60 -3.71 -5.28
C PRO A 345 20.31 -3.97 -4.47
N GLY A 346 20.04 -5.24 -4.20
CA GLY A 346 18.88 -5.67 -3.40
C GLY A 346 17.54 -5.71 -4.15
N ARG A 347 17.43 -5.11 -5.35
CA ARG A 347 16.20 -5.18 -6.16
C ARG A 347 16.11 -6.51 -6.89
N ARG A 348 14.99 -7.20 -6.77
CA ARG A 348 14.71 -8.47 -7.45
C ARG A 348 13.52 -8.31 -8.41
N LEU A 349 13.53 -9.12 -9.47
CA LEU A 349 12.38 -9.23 -10.38
C LEU A 349 11.33 -10.18 -9.78
N SER A 350 10.06 -9.87 -10.00
CA SER A 350 8.92 -10.66 -9.56
C SER A 350 8.63 -11.86 -10.49
N GLU A 351 7.65 -12.66 -10.12
CA GLU A 351 7.08 -13.75 -10.95
C GLU A 351 8.09 -14.85 -11.30
N GLY A 352 9.04 -15.16 -10.41
CA GLY A 352 10.05 -16.18 -10.69
C GLY A 352 11.10 -15.79 -11.73
N LEU A 353 11.02 -14.59 -12.33
CA LEU A 353 11.93 -14.16 -13.38
C LEU A 353 13.36 -14.00 -12.89
N HIS A 354 13.54 -13.51 -11.64
CA HIS A 354 14.88 -13.40 -11.06
C HIS A 354 15.53 -14.76 -10.87
N GLN A 355 14.76 -15.72 -10.35
CA GLN A 355 15.18 -17.12 -10.18
C GLN A 355 15.47 -17.80 -11.55
N ALA A 356 14.66 -17.49 -12.56
CA ALA A 356 14.90 -17.97 -13.92
C ALA A 356 16.22 -17.42 -14.50
N ILE A 357 16.60 -16.17 -14.18
CA ILE A 357 17.91 -15.59 -14.57
C ILE A 357 19.03 -16.24 -13.74
N GLU A 358 18.86 -16.47 -12.44
CA GLU A 358 19.81 -17.21 -11.61
C GLU A 358 20.04 -18.62 -12.16
N ALA A 359 18.97 -19.32 -12.57
CA ALA A 359 19.06 -20.63 -13.21
C ALA A 359 19.78 -20.58 -14.57
N LYS A 360 19.51 -19.55 -15.40
CA LYS A 360 20.16 -19.33 -16.69
C LYS A 360 21.66 -19.14 -16.54
N GLU A 361 22.09 -18.39 -15.51
CA GLU A 361 23.51 -18.11 -15.24
C GLU A 361 24.19 -19.22 -14.42
N GLY A 362 23.46 -20.27 -13.99
CA GLY A 362 23.98 -21.36 -13.19
C GLY A 362 24.39 -20.94 -11.78
N LEU A 363 23.74 -19.92 -11.22
CA LEU A 363 23.97 -19.37 -9.88
C LEU A 363 23.11 -20.13 -8.85
N PRO A 364 23.45 -20.02 -7.53
CA PRO A 364 22.55 -20.50 -6.48
C PRO A 364 21.20 -19.79 -6.58
N ILE A 365 20.13 -20.56 -6.78
CA ILE A 365 18.77 -20.01 -6.88
C ILE A 365 18.29 -19.70 -5.48
N GLN A 366 17.93 -18.44 -5.23
CA GLN A 366 17.39 -18.05 -3.94
C GLN A 366 15.91 -18.41 -3.86
N ALA A 367 15.43 -18.72 -2.63
CA ALA A 367 14.03 -19.06 -2.39
C ALA A 367 13.08 -18.00 -2.97
N GLU A 368 12.00 -18.48 -3.53
CA GLU A 368 10.91 -17.63 -4.02
C GLU A 368 10.16 -17.03 -2.84
N SER A 369 9.67 -15.81 -2.98
CA SER A 369 8.82 -15.20 -1.97
C SER A 369 7.36 -15.45 -2.31
N GLN A 370 6.63 -16.12 -1.40
CA GLN A 370 5.19 -16.34 -1.52
C GLN A 370 4.43 -15.23 -0.81
N THR A 371 3.33 -14.77 -1.40
CA THR A 371 2.41 -13.84 -0.77
C THR A 371 1.69 -14.51 0.39
N LEU A 372 1.93 -14.05 1.61
CA LEU A 372 1.25 -14.53 2.82
C LEU A 372 -0.09 -13.81 3.03
N ALA A 373 -0.10 -12.50 2.80
CA ALA A 373 -1.29 -11.67 2.88
C ALA A 373 -1.15 -10.46 1.95
N SER A 374 -2.24 -10.02 1.36
CA SER A 374 -2.26 -8.84 0.51
C SER A 374 -3.59 -8.09 0.62
N THR A 375 -3.57 -6.78 0.42
CA THR A 375 -4.77 -5.96 0.27
C THR A 375 -4.44 -4.71 -0.54
N THR A 376 -5.43 -4.11 -1.19
CA THR A 376 -5.26 -2.80 -1.81
C THR A 376 -5.68 -1.70 -0.83
N PHE A 377 -5.11 -0.48 -0.98
CA PHE A 377 -5.57 0.67 -0.20
C PHE A 377 -7.06 0.94 -0.40
N GLN A 378 -7.56 0.75 -1.63
CA GLN A 378 -8.98 0.91 -1.93
C GLN A 378 -9.84 0.01 -1.07
N ASN A 379 -9.51 -1.28 -0.99
CA ASN A 379 -10.28 -2.24 -0.22
C ASN A 379 -10.07 -2.08 1.28
N TYR A 380 -8.87 -1.72 1.73
CA TYR A 380 -8.61 -1.45 3.14
C TYR A 380 -9.43 -0.25 3.65
N PHE A 381 -9.37 0.92 2.98
CA PHE A 381 -10.09 2.10 3.44
C PHE A 381 -11.62 2.00 3.33
N ARG A 382 -12.13 1.12 2.48
CA ARG A 382 -13.56 0.78 2.42
C ARG A 382 -14.06 -0.02 3.64
N LEU A 383 -13.17 -0.55 4.48
CA LEU A 383 -13.54 -1.26 5.71
C LEU A 383 -13.99 -0.32 6.83
N TYR A 384 -13.60 0.94 6.79
CA TYR A 384 -14.04 1.92 7.79
C TYR A 384 -15.53 2.18 7.69
N ASN A 385 -16.19 2.23 8.85
CA ASN A 385 -17.62 2.60 8.92
C ASN A 385 -17.85 4.01 8.38
N LYS A 386 -16.91 4.93 8.61
CA LYS A 386 -16.90 6.28 8.09
C LYS A 386 -15.50 6.66 7.61
N LEU A 387 -15.41 7.10 6.38
CA LEU A 387 -14.18 7.55 5.74
C LEU A 387 -14.33 9.00 5.32
N SER A 388 -13.31 9.81 5.57
CA SER A 388 -13.23 11.18 5.10
C SER A 388 -11.79 11.55 4.75
N GLY A 389 -11.61 12.65 4.05
CA GLY A 389 -10.26 13.09 3.72
C GLY A 389 -10.19 14.58 3.41
N MET A 390 -8.98 15.11 3.42
CA MET A 390 -8.72 16.51 3.12
C MET A 390 -7.50 16.64 2.22
N THR A 391 -7.54 17.59 1.32
CA THR A 391 -6.44 17.95 0.43
C THR A 391 -6.66 19.35 -0.15
N GLY A 392 -5.67 19.92 -0.81
CA GLY A 392 -5.81 21.18 -1.58
C GLY A 392 -6.28 20.99 -3.01
N THR A 393 -6.44 19.75 -3.50
CA THR A 393 -6.56 19.43 -4.94
C THR A 393 -7.39 18.19 -5.24
N ALA A 394 -8.63 18.08 -4.76
CA ALA A 394 -9.49 16.91 -4.97
C ALA A 394 -10.47 17.04 -6.15
N ASP A 395 -10.88 18.26 -6.51
CA ASP A 395 -11.95 18.50 -7.49
C ASP A 395 -11.62 17.91 -8.87
N THR A 396 -10.33 17.88 -9.25
CA THR A 396 -9.88 17.29 -10.52
C THR A 396 -10.16 15.80 -10.60
N GLU A 397 -10.14 15.10 -9.47
CA GLU A 397 -10.33 13.64 -9.33
C GLU A 397 -11.66 13.29 -8.62
N ALA A 398 -12.59 14.26 -8.49
CA ALA A 398 -13.87 14.07 -7.79
C ALA A 398 -14.69 12.89 -8.31
N PHE A 399 -14.61 12.61 -9.61
CA PHE A 399 -15.26 11.47 -10.25
C PHE A 399 -14.68 10.13 -9.72
N GLU A 400 -13.37 10.01 -9.65
CA GLU A 400 -12.70 8.82 -9.16
C GLU A 400 -12.98 8.58 -7.67
N PHE A 401 -12.89 9.60 -6.84
CA PHE A 401 -13.25 9.50 -5.41
C PHE A 401 -14.67 9.02 -5.19
N HIS A 402 -15.60 9.53 -6.01
CA HIS A 402 -16.99 9.10 -5.90
C HIS A 402 -17.19 7.66 -6.40
N GLN A 403 -16.58 7.28 -7.51
CA GLN A 403 -16.79 5.98 -8.12
C GLN A 403 -16.12 4.83 -7.35
N ILE A 404 -14.90 5.07 -6.82
CA ILE A 404 -14.13 4.04 -6.12
C ILE A 404 -14.47 3.98 -4.63
N TYR A 405 -14.55 5.14 -3.97
CA TYR A 405 -14.68 5.22 -2.51
C TYR A 405 -16.05 5.71 -2.03
N GLY A 406 -16.93 6.14 -2.92
CA GLY A 406 -18.21 6.75 -2.57
C GLY A 406 -18.09 8.15 -1.97
N LEU A 407 -16.91 8.76 -2.00
CA LEU A 407 -16.62 10.04 -1.36
C LEU A 407 -17.00 11.22 -2.26
N ALA A 408 -17.82 12.14 -1.76
CA ALA A 408 -18.12 13.40 -2.43
C ALA A 408 -17.07 14.46 -2.06
N VAL A 409 -16.67 15.27 -3.03
CA VAL A 409 -15.73 16.39 -2.81
C VAL A 409 -16.52 17.68 -2.61
N ILE A 410 -16.18 18.41 -1.54
CA ILE A 410 -16.71 19.74 -1.25
C ILE A 410 -15.55 20.73 -1.29
N VAL A 411 -15.61 21.65 -2.24
CA VAL A 411 -14.63 22.75 -2.37
C VAL A 411 -15.02 23.87 -1.42
N ILE A 412 -14.17 24.11 -0.42
CA ILE A 412 -14.41 25.08 0.63
C ILE A 412 -13.81 26.44 0.25
N PRO A 413 -14.53 27.55 0.42
CA PRO A 413 -13.98 28.87 0.13
C PRO A 413 -12.79 29.19 1.06
N THR A 414 -11.84 29.94 0.54
CA THR A 414 -10.70 30.41 1.32
C THR A 414 -11.11 31.46 2.36
N ASN A 415 -10.41 31.51 3.51
CA ASN A 415 -10.67 32.48 4.56
C ASN A 415 -10.43 33.94 4.08
N ARG A 416 -9.41 34.15 3.24
CA ARG A 416 -9.11 35.42 2.59
C ARG A 416 -9.09 35.24 1.06
N PRO A 417 -9.46 36.31 0.28
CA PRO A 417 -9.35 36.23 -1.17
C PRO A 417 -7.92 35.94 -1.62
N MET A 418 -7.77 35.08 -2.63
CA MET A 418 -6.46 34.73 -3.19
C MET A 418 -5.86 35.94 -3.96
N ALA A 419 -4.64 36.32 -3.57
CA ALA A 419 -3.89 37.39 -4.22
C ALA A 419 -2.84 36.93 -5.22
N ARG A 420 -2.60 35.57 -5.31
CA ARG A 420 -1.61 34.99 -6.23
C ARG A 420 -1.98 35.22 -7.69
N LYS A 421 -0.95 35.53 -8.50
CA LYS A 421 -1.05 35.68 -9.97
C LYS A 421 -0.48 34.44 -10.66
N ASP A 422 -1.32 33.65 -11.32
CA ASP A 422 -0.88 32.54 -12.12
C ASP A 422 -0.70 32.99 -13.58
N PHE A 423 0.56 33.06 -14.05
CA PHE A 423 0.90 33.45 -15.42
C PHE A 423 0.64 32.32 -16.42
N ASN A 424 0.49 32.65 -17.70
CA ASN A 424 0.40 31.67 -18.77
C ASN A 424 1.70 30.89 -18.91
N ASP A 425 1.59 29.67 -19.46
CA ASP A 425 2.73 28.81 -19.75
C ASP A 425 3.57 29.40 -20.87
N LEU A 426 4.89 29.32 -20.75
CA LEU A 426 5.85 29.66 -21.81
C LEU A 426 6.37 28.37 -22.43
N VAL A 427 6.16 28.19 -23.73
CA VAL A 427 6.55 26.98 -24.47
C VAL A 427 7.69 27.29 -25.41
N TYR A 428 8.82 26.57 -25.25
CA TYR A 428 10.03 26.68 -26.05
C TYR A 428 10.19 25.48 -26.97
N LEU A 429 11.03 25.60 -28.00
CA LEU A 429 11.31 24.51 -28.93
C LEU A 429 12.20 23.43 -28.30
N THR A 430 13.24 23.88 -27.56
CA THR A 430 14.24 22.97 -26.96
C THR A 430 14.28 23.11 -25.43
N GLN A 431 14.87 22.11 -24.77
CA GLN A 431 15.11 22.17 -23.33
C GLN A 431 16.14 23.23 -22.95
N GLU A 432 17.17 23.42 -23.77
CA GLU A 432 18.21 24.43 -23.55
C GLU A 432 17.62 25.83 -23.46
N GLU A 433 16.75 26.20 -24.42
CA GLU A 433 16.05 27.49 -24.42
C GLU A 433 15.17 27.67 -23.18
N LYS A 434 14.45 26.64 -22.81
CA LYS A 434 13.60 26.60 -21.59
C LYS A 434 14.43 26.90 -20.34
N TYR A 435 15.53 26.19 -20.14
CA TYR A 435 16.35 26.38 -18.95
C TYR A 435 17.08 27.73 -18.93
N ALA A 436 17.50 28.25 -20.07
CA ALA A 436 18.06 29.60 -20.18
C ALA A 436 17.03 30.69 -19.74
N ALA A 437 15.77 30.52 -20.15
CA ALA A 437 14.69 31.39 -19.73
C ALA A 437 14.37 31.28 -18.22
N ILE A 438 14.40 30.09 -17.65
CA ILE A 438 14.24 29.87 -16.20
C ILE A 438 15.34 30.59 -15.42
N ILE A 439 16.63 30.48 -15.85
CA ILE A 439 17.74 31.15 -15.19
C ILE A 439 17.58 32.70 -15.27
N THR A 440 17.07 33.21 -16.37
CA THR A 440 16.80 34.65 -16.52
C THR A 440 15.74 35.14 -15.53
N ASP A 441 14.62 34.42 -15.42
CA ASP A 441 13.55 34.75 -14.46
C ASP A 441 14.05 34.64 -13.00
N ILE A 442 14.90 33.65 -12.70
CA ILE A 442 15.52 33.49 -11.38
C ILE A 442 16.36 34.77 -11.05
N LYS A 443 17.22 35.23 -11.98
CA LYS A 443 18.05 36.39 -11.78
C LYS A 443 17.22 37.67 -11.56
N GLU A 444 16.15 37.82 -12.33
CA GLU A 444 15.23 38.97 -12.18
C GLU A 444 14.52 38.98 -10.82
N CYS A 445 14.04 37.84 -10.36
CA CYS A 445 13.40 37.67 -9.07
C CYS A 445 14.37 37.87 -7.90
N GLN A 446 15.61 37.37 -7.99
CA GLN A 446 16.63 37.55 -6.96
C GLN A 446 17.04 39.05 -6.84
N ALA A 447 17.15 39.74 -7.97
CA ALA A 447 17.44 41.20 -7.98
C ALA A 447 16.35 42.02 -7.24
N GLN A 448 15.10 41.52 -7.22
CA GLN A 448 14.00 42.12 -6.48
C GLN A 448 13.91 41.63 -5.01
N GLY A 449 14.78 40.71 -4.58
CA GLY A 449 14.75 40.11 -3.23
C GLY A 449 13.59 39.15 -3.02
N ARG A 450 12.97 38.63 -4.10
CA ARG A 450 11.87 37.65 -4.00
C ARG A 450 12.40 36.28 -3.70
N PRO A 451 11.78 35.48 -2.81
CA PRO A 451 12.05 34.07 -2.70
C PRO A 451 11.50 33.29 -3.91
N ILE A 452 12.22 32.26 -4.33
CA ILE A 452 11.92 31.46 -5.53
C ILE A 452 11.90 29.99 -5.18
N LEU A 453 10.86 29.30 -5.64
CA LEU A 453 10.75 27.84 -5.60
C LEU A 453 10.72 27.31 -7.03
N VAL A 454 11.72 26.52 -7.41
CA VAL A 454 11.76 25.82 -8.71
C VAL A 454 11.28 24.38 -8.52
N GLY A 455 10.11 24.06 -9.06
CA GLY A 455 9.55 22.71 -9.08
C GLY A 455 9.99 21.92 -10.31
N THR A 456 10.50 20.70 -10.10
CA THR A 456 10.90 19.75 -11.15
C THR A 456 10.16 18.45 -11.01
N ALA A 457 9.91 17.72 -12.11
CA ALA A 457 9.20 16.45 -12.06
C ALA A 457 10.10 15.27 -11.64
N THR A 458 11.39 15.32 -11.95
CA THR A 458 12.34 14.23 -11.68
C THR A 458 13.56 14.73 -10.90
N ILE A 459 14.27 13.80 -10.27
CA ILE A 459 15.54 14.07 -9.59
C ILE A 459 16.58 14.56 -10.61
N ASP A 460 16.64 13.92 -11.78
CA ASP A 460 17.59 14.29 -12.85
C ASP A 460 17.38 15.73 -13.33
N SER A 461 16.11 16.15 -13.51
CA SER A 461 15.78 17.55 -13.83
C SER A 461 16.25 18.50 -12.74
N SER A 462 16.10 18.12 -11.46
CA SER A 462 16.55 18.96 -10.33
C SER A 462 18.06 19.09 -10.27
N GLU A 463 18.80 18.01 -10.51
CA GLU A 463 20.27 18.00 -10.57
C GLU A 463 20.79 18.77 -11.79
N TYR A 464 20.06 18.68 -12.92
CA TYR A 464 20.42 19.42 -14.12
C TYR A 464 20.31 20.94 -13.90
N VAL A 465 19.17 21.40 -13.34
CA VAL A 465 18.97 22.82 -12.98
C VAL A 465 20.02 23.28 -11.98
N SER A 466 20.31 22.47 -10.97
CA SER A 466 21.33 22.76 -9.95
C SER A 466 22.71 22.97 -10.59
N ARG A 467 23.14 22.09 -11.52
CA ARG A 467 24.42 22.24 -12.24
C ARG A 467 24.47 23.54 -13.03
N LEU A 468 23.41 23.90 -13.72
CA LEU A 468 23.35 25.18 -14.47
C LEU A 468 23.47 26.38 -13.55
N LEU A 469 22.81 26.38 -12.40
CA LEU A 469 22.88 27.46 -11.42
C LEU A 469 24.26 27.58 -10.77
N VAL A 470 24.95 26.45 -10.53
CA VAL A 470 26.36 26.47 -10.07
C VAL A 470 27.28 27.11 -11.13
N GLN A 471 27.09 26.80 -12.42
CA GLN A 471 27.86 27.40 -13.51
C GLN A 471 27.66 28.93 -13.60
N GLU A 472 26.45 29.39 -13.28
CA GLU A 472 26.10 30.81 -13.25
C GLU A 472 26.47 31.54 -11.93
N GLY A 473 27.01 30.77 -10.95
CA GLY A 473 27.42 31.31 -9.65
C GLY A 473 26.22 31.68 -8.74
N ILE A 474 25.03 31.07 -8.93
CA ILE A 474 23.82 31.35 -8.19
C ILE A 474 23.69 30.38 -7.00
N GLU A 475 23.71 30.93 -5.80
CA GLU A 475 23.54 30.15 -4.57
C GLU A 475 22.09 29.63 -4.45
N HIS A 476 21.93 28.34 -4.17
CA HIS A 476 20.64 27.68 -4.06
C HIS A 476 20.68 26.46 -3.16
N LYS A 477 19.49 25.98 -2.73
CA LYS A 477 19.32 24.73 -2.00
C LYS A 477 18.52 23.74 -2.82
N VAL A 478 18.90 22.44 -2.77
CA VAL A 478 18.19 21.36 -3.48
C VAL A 478 17.48 20.47 -2.48
N LEU A 479 16.21 20.23 -2.75
CA LEU A 479 15.32 19.40 -1.98
C LEU A 479 14.84 18.25 -2.86
N ASN A 480 15.41 17.07 -2.66
CA ASN A 480 15.01 15.86 -3.37
C ASN A 480 15.06 14.65 -2.42
N ALA A 481 14.62 13.48 -2.88
CA ALA A 481 14.55 12.26 -2.08
C ALA A 481 15.88 11.80 -1.46
N LYS A 482 17.03 12.36 -1.89
CA LYS A 482 18.35 12.02 -1.31
C LYS A 482 18.63 12.76 0.02
N PHE A 483 17.83 13.76 0.42
CA PHE A 483 18.12 14.64 1.57
C PHE A 483 16.93 14.78 2.53
N HIS A 484 16.20 13.71 2.82
CA HIS A 484 14.99 13.74 3.65
C HIS A 484 15.20 14.33 5.06
N GLU A 485 16.33 14.04 5.71
CA GLU A 485 16.59 14.54 7.07
C GLU A 485 16.71 16.07 7.15
N LYS A 486 17.18 16.72 6.06
CA LYS A 486 17.34 18.19 5.99
C LYS A 486 16.14 18.90 5.36
N GLU A 487 15.13 18.16 4.97
CA GLU A 487 13.96 18.70 4.26
C GLU A 487 13.26 19.81 5.04
N ALA A 488 12.96 19.58 6.31
CA ALA A 488 12.28 20.52 7.17
C ALA A 488 13.10 21.82 7.38
N GLU A 489 14.43 21.69 7.50
CA GLU A 489 15.35 22.81 7.68
C GLU A 489 15.44 23.66 6.39
N ILE A 490 15.53 23.01 5.22
CA ILE A 490 15.60 23.70 3.93
C ILE A 490 14.32 24.49 3.68
N ILE A 491 13.15 23.85 3.95
CA ILE A 491 11.84 24.50 3.74
C ILE A 491 11.63 25.65 4.70
N ALA A 492 12.06 25.53 5.96
CA ALA A 492 12.00 26.61 6.94
C ALA A 492 12.70 27.89 6.46
N GLN A 493 13.73 27.75 5.63
CA GLN A 493 14.49 28.87 5.08
C GLN A 493 14.05 29.31 3.68
N ALA A 494 13.22 28.51 2.97
CA ALA A 494 12.85 28.76 1.57
C ALA A 494 12.06 30.05 1.35
N GLY A 495 11.42 30.59 2.41
CA GLY A 495 10.70 31.87 2.34
C GLY A 495 11.51 33.12 2.65
N ARG A 496 12.82 33.01 2.89
CA ARG A 496 13.68 34.18 3.16
C ARG A 496 13.85 35.06 1.93
N PRO A 497 14.10 36.38 2.10
CA PRO A 497 14.35 37.29 0.97
C PRO A 497 15.47 36.77 0.06
N GLY A 498 15.20 36.63 -1.26
CA GLY A 498 16.16 36.17 -2.27
C GLY A 498 16.53 34.71 -2.20
N ALA A 499 15.93 33.89 -1.31
CA ALA A 499 16.19 32.45 -1.21
C ALA A 499 15.76 31.75 -2.50
N LEU A 500 16.62 30.83 -3.00
CA LEU A 500 16.33 29.96 -4.13
C LEU A 500 16.34 28.50 -3.69
N THR A 501 15.22 27.84 -3.87
CA THR A 501 15.07 26.41 -3.54
C THR A 501 14.60 25.64 -4.77
N ILE A 502 15.28 24.54 -5.10
CA ILE A 502 14.85 23.59 -6.13
C ILE A 502 14.19 22.42 -5.39
N ALA A 503 12.97 22.06 -5.76
CA ALA A 503 12.26 20.92 -5.14
C ALA A 503 11.73 19.98 -6.20
N THR A 504 11.90 18.67 -6.00
CA THR A 504 11.15 17.67 -6.75
C THR A 504 9.70 17.61 -6.25
N ASN A 505 8.81 17.07 -7.06
CA ASN A 505 7.35 17.09 -6.86
C ASN A 505 6.88 16.68 -5.46
N MET A 506 7.47 15.62 -4.89
CA MET A 506 7.07 15.07 -3.58
C MET A 506 7.73 15.78 -2.40
N ALA A 507 8.87 16.47 -2.64
CA ALA A 507 9.64 17.07 -1.57
C ALA A 507 8.93 18.29 -0.97
N GLY A 508 8.90 18.38 0.36
CA GLY A 508 8.25 19.47 1.09
C GLY A 508 6.73 19.36 1.20
N ARG A 509 6.12 18.24 0.84
CA ARG A 509 4.66 18.03 1.00
C ARG A 509 4.27 18.02 2.48
N GLY A 510 3.13 18.62 2.81
CA GLY A 510 2.68 18.74 4.21
C GLY A 510 3.42 19.78 5.05
N THR A 511 4.40 20.49 4.49
CA THR A 511 5.12 21.56 5.18
C THR A 511 4.87 22.93 4.54
N ASP A 512 4.78 23.96 5.36
CA ASP A 512 4.50 25.32 4.92
C ASP A 512 5.79 26.10 4.69
N ILE A 513 5.82 26.89 3.59
CA ILE A 513 6.87 27.89 3.34
C ILE A 513 6.38 29.21 3.95
N VAL A 514 6.96 29.58 5.10
CA VAL A 514 6.64 30.83 5.79
C VAL A 514 7.43 31.97 5.15
N LEU A 515 6.73 33.01 4.69
CA LEU A 515 7.38 34.19 4.10
C LEU A 515 8.24 34.92 5.16
N GLY A 516 9.49 35.22 4.82
CA GLY A 516 10.49 35.77 5.76
C GLY A 516 11.31 34.67 6.48
N GLY A 517 11.02 33.39 6.25
CA GLY A 517 11.60 32.24 6.96
C GLY A 517 10.79 31.85 8.21
N ASN A 518 11.00 30.65 8.74
CA ASN A 518 10.28 30.15 9.92
C ASN A 518 11.06 30.57 11.20
N TRP A 519 10.54 31.57 11.92
CA TRP A 519 11.12 32.07 13.15
C TRP A 519 11.06 31.04 14.31
N GLU A 520 10.08 30.14 14.32
CA GLU A 520 9.94 29.10 15.37
C GLU A 520 11.10 28.09 15.31
N VAL A 521 11.53 27.74 14.09
CA VAL A 521 12.70 26.87 13.88
C VAL A 521 13.98 27.59 14.30
N GLU A 522 14.07 28.91 14.09
CA GLU A 522 15.20 29.72 14.55
C GLU A 522 15.28 29.77 16.09
N VAL A 523 14.13 29.84 16.76
CA VAL A 523 14.05 29.79 18.25
C VAL A 523 14.37 28.38 18.76
N ALA A 524 13.86 27.33 18.10
CA ALA A 524 14.11 25.93 18.50
C ALA A 524 15.58 25.51 18.34
N ALA A 525 16.35 26.18 17.49
CA ALA A 525 17.78 25.96 17.33
C ALA A 525 18.62 26.50 18.51
N LEU A 526 18.03 27.28 19.43
CA LEU A 526 18.68 27.78 20.64
C LEU A 526 18.47 26.79 21.81
N GLU A 527 19.53 26.42 22.49
CA GLU A 527 19.44 25.42 23.60
C GLU A 527 18.59 25.94 24.79
N HIS A 528 18.58 27.24 25.07
CA HIS A 528 17.76 27.89 26.13
C HIS A 528 17.42 29.33 25.71
N PRO A 529 16.39 29.55 24.87
CA PRO A 529 16.04 30.89 24.40
C PRO A 529 15.49 31.75 25.54
N THR A 530 16.03 32.96 25.67
CA THR A 530 15.45 33.97 26.58
C THR A 530 14.30 34.70 25.90
N ASP A 531 13.35 35.26 26.68
CA ASP A 531 12.21 36.00 26.13
C ASP A 531 12.67 37.17 25.24
N GLU A 532 13.81 37.80 25.59
CA GLU A 532 14.41 38.88 24.80
C GLU A 532 14.92 38.38 23.45
N GLN A 533 15.58 37.23 23.40
CA GLN A 533 16.03 36.59 22.15
C GLN A 533 14.87 36.20 21.26
N VAL A 534 13.82 35.59 21.83
CA VAL A 534 12.59 35.26 21.10
C VAL A 534 11.93 36.50 20.51
N ALA A 535 11.81 37.57 21.29
CA ALA A 535 11.26 38.84 20.85
C ALA A 535 12.10 39.48 19.70
N GLN A 536 13.44 39.39 19.79
CA GLN A 536 14.35 39.90 18.76
C GLN A 536 14.22 39.09 17.44
N ILE A 537 14.24 37.75 17.54
CA ILE A 537 14.07 36.90 16.35
C ILE A 537 12.73 37.19 15.66
N LYS A 538 11.67 37.33 16.45
CA LYS A 538 10.33 37.66 15.94
C LYS A 538 10.27 39.04 15.28
N ALA A 539 10.93 40.05 15.83
CA ALA A 539 11.01 41.39 15.26
C ALA A 539 11.81 41.38 13.93
N ASP A 540 12.92 40.63 13.87
CA ASP A 540 13.71 40.51 12.65
C ASP A 540 12.99 39.69 11.58
N TRP A 541 12.23 38.66 11.98
CA TRP A 541 11.33 37.94 11.07
C TRP A 541 10.26 38.89 10.49
N GLN A 542 9.64 39.73 11.30
CA GLN A 542 8.62 40.69 10.82
C GLN A 542 9.17 41.62 9.73
N LYS A 543 10.40 42.08 9.87
CA LYS A 543 11.06 42.92 8.86
C LYS A 543 11.28 42.13 7.55
N ARG A 544 11.81 40.88 7.65
CA ARG A 544 12.01 40.01 6.49
C ARG A 544 10.68 39.67 5.80
N HIS A 545 9.66 39.37 6.59
CA HIS A 545 8.31 39.05 6.12
C HIS A 545 7.71 40.22 5.33
N GLN A 546 7.78 41.45 5.86
CA GLN A 546 7.29 42.65 5.20
C GLN A 546 8.05 42.89 3.89
N GLN A 547 9.36 42.74 3.88
CA GLN A 547 10.20 42.87 2.69
C GLN A 547 9.78 41.90 1.59
N VAL A 548 9.50 40.62 1.92
CA VAL A 548 9.06 39.60 0.96
C VAL A 548 7.65 39.94 0.44
N ILE A 549 6.75 40.42 1.27
CA ILE A 549 5.41 40.86 0.82
C ILE A 549 5.51 42.01 -0.17
N GLU A 550 6.33 43.03 0.11
CA GLU A 550 6.54 44.21 -0.76
C GLU A 550 7.19 43.84 -2.09
N SER A 551 8.08 42.83 -2.10
CA SER A 551 8.70 42.30 -3.34
C SER A 551 7.74 41.44 -4.19
N GLY A 552 6.52 41.12 -3.70
CA GLY A 552 5.48 40.37 -4.41
C GLY A 552 5.36 38.90 -3.99
N GLY A 553 5.92 38.51 -2.84
CA GLY A 553 5.81 37.18 -2.26
C GLY A 553 6.59 36.09 -3.00
N LEU A 554 6.33 34.84 -2.65
CA LEU A 554 7.00 33.67 -3.24
C LEU A 554 6.66 33.52 -4.74
N HIS A 555 7.69 33.38 -5.57
CA HIS A 555 7.56 33.04 -6.98
C HIS A 555 7.81 31.54 -7.20
N VAL A 556 6.86 30.87 -7.83
CA VAL A 556 6.95 29.44 -8.16
C VAL A 556 7.22 29.28 -9.65
N ILE A 557 8.35 28.67 -9.99
CA ILE A 557 8.74 28.29 -11.34
C ILE A 557 8.57 26.78 -11.46
N ALA A 558 7.82 26.32 -12.47
CA ALA A 558 7.74 24.90 -12.80
C ALA A 558 8.50 24.63 -14.11
N SER A 559 9.43 23.69 -14.09
CA SER A 559 10.28 23.36 -15.25
C SER A 559 9.57 22.52 -16.30
N GLU A 560 8.42 21.93 -15.96
CA GLU A 560 7.59 21.12 -16.84
C GLU A 560 6.17 20.92 -16.28
N ARG A 561 5.26 20.40 -17.10
CA ARG A 561 3.96 19.94 -16.65
C ARG A 561 4.03 18.50 -16.20
N HIS A 562 3.37 18.20 -15.09
CA HIS A 562 3.25 16.85 -14.60
C HIS A 562 2.15 16.06 -15.36
N GLU A 563 2.14 14.74 -15.20
CA GLU A 563 1.11 13.87 -15.79
C GLU A 563 -0.31 14.20 -15.29
N SER A 564 -0.42 14.72 -14.08
CA SER A 564 -1.70 15.13 -13.47
C SER A 564 -1.74 16.63 -13.19
N ARG A 565 -2.87 17.27 -13.55
CA ARG A 565 -3.16 18.69 -13.26
C ARG A 565 -3.18 18.98 -11.77
N ARG A 566 -3.53 17.97 -10.97
CA ARG A 566 -3.54 18.02 -9.52
C ARG A 566 -2.16 18.38 -8.96
N ILE A 567 -1.12 17.73 -9.45
CA ILE A 567 0.28 17.98 -9.04
C ILE A 567 0.71 19.40 -9.41
N ASP A 568 0.36 19.88 -10.61
CA ASP A 568 0.61 21.26 -11.00
C ASP A 568 -0.07 22.25 -10.05
N ASN A 569 -1.31 21.98 -9.64
CA ASN A 569 -2.05 22.81 -8.68
C ASN A 569 -1.45 22.76 -7.27
N GLN A 570 -0.91 21.62 -6.83
CA GLN A 570 -0.18 21.51 -5.56
C GLN A 570 1.09 22.37 -5.58
N LEU A 571 1.84 22.34 -6.68
CA LEU A 571 3.04 23.16 -6.83
C LEU A 571 2.68 24.66 -6.80
N ARG A 572 1.69 25.08 -7.57
CA ARG A 572 1.17 26.46 -7.51
C ARG A 572 0.72 26.84 -6.09
N GLY A 573 0.10 25.91 -5.38
CA GLY A 573 -0.41 26.09 -4.01
C GLY A 573 0.66 26.33 -2.94
N ARG A 574 1.95 26.22 -3.30
CA ARG A 574 3.05 26.59 -2.40
C ARG A 574 3.12 28.11 -2.18
N SER A 575 2.57 28.89 -3.09
CA SER A 575 2.56 30.37 -3.09
C SER A 575 1.15 30.94 -2.91
N GLY A 576 1.01 32.14 -2.39
CA GLY A 576 -0.25 32.88 -2.25
C GLY A 576 -1.17 32.29 -1.18
N ARG A 577 -0.64 31.96 0.00
CA ARG A 577 -1.36 31.40 1.14
C ARG A 577 -1.96 32.49 2.01
N GLN A 578 -3.14 32.24 2.59
CA GLN A 578 -3.85 33.16 3.52
C GLN A 578 -3.97 34.60 2.99
N GLY A 579 -4.10 34.77 1.66
CA GLY A 579 -4.20 36.09 1.03
C GLY A 579 -2.86 36.79 0.78
N ASP A 580 -1.73 36.15 1.04
CA ASP A 580 -0.41 36.70 0.72
C ASP A 580 -0.23 36.87 -0.80
N PRO A 581 0.55 37.84 -1.23
CA PRO A 581 0.94 37.97 -2.63
C PRO A 581 1.83 36.78 -3.05
N GLY A 582 1.84 36.50 -4.35
CA GLY A 582 2.68 35.47 -4.93
C GLY A 582 2.45 35.32 -6.42
N SER A 583 3.22 34.46 -7.07
CA SER A 583 3.03 34.21 -8.49
C SER A 583 3.53 32.81 -8.87
N SER A 584 3.00 32.29 -9.98
CA SER A 584 3.48 31.03 -10.56
C SER A 584 3.61 31.14 -12.08
N ARG A 585 4.59 30.45 -12.65
CA ARG A 585 4.79 30.32 -14.10
C ARG A 585 5.36 28.95 -14.46
N PHE A 586 4.85 28.36 -15.53
CA PHE A 586 5.36 27.11 -16.09
C PHE A 586 6.21 27.40 -17.34
N TYR A 587 7.37 26.78 -17.40
CA TYR A 587 8.31 26.78 -18.51
C TYR A 587 8.35 25.40 -19.13
N LEU A 588 7.99 25.30 -20.40
CA LEU A 588 7.77 24.02 -21.09
C LEU A 588 8.65 23.96 -22.34
N SER A 589 9.00 22.74 -22.74
CA SER A 589 9.67 22.46 -24.02
C SER A 589 8.87 21.41 -24.79
N LEU A 590 8.92 21.48 -26.12
CA LEU A 590 8.39 20.41 -26.97
C LEU A 590 9.14 19.06 -26.80
N GLU A 591 10.26 19.08 -26.09
CA GLU A 591 11.09 17.92 -25.79
C GLU A 591 10.75 17.28 -24.42
N ASP A 592 9.91 17.92 -23.62
CA ASP A 592 9.45 17.37 -22.32
C ASP A 592 8.66 16.09 -22.52
N SER A 593 8.73 15.15 -21.55
CA SER A 593 8.13 13.81 -21.65
C SER A 593 6.64 13.85 -22.00
N LEU A 594 5.86 14.68 -21.32
CA LEU A 594 4.44 14.86 -21.59
C LEU A 594 4.20 15.40 -23.00
N MET A 595 5.03 16.35 -23.45
CA MET A 595 4.90 16.96 -24.78
C MET A 595 5.25 15.97 -25.90
N ARG A 596 6.22 15.06 -25.69
CA ARG A 596 6.56 14.00 -26.65
C ARG A 596 5.43 13.03 -26.91
N ILE A 597 4.61 12.73 -25.92
CA ILE A 597 3.45 11.85 -26.05
C ILE A 597 2.39 12.44 -26.99
N PHE A 598 2.26 13.77 -27.03
CA PHE A 598 1.18 14.48 -27.74
C PHE A 598 1.64 15.36 -28.91
N ALA A 599 2.89 15.83 -28.92
CA ALA A 599 3.47 16.61 -29.98
C ALA A 599 4.17 15.71 -30.98
N SER A 600 3.43 15.25 -32.02
CA SER A 600 4.04 14.58 -33.15
C SER A 600 5.07 15.50 -33.83
N ASP A 601 6.05 14.94 -34.53
CA ASP A 601 7.02 15.70 -35.32
C ASP A 601 6.35 16.70 -36.27
N ARG A 602 5.09 16.45 -36.66
CA ARG A 602 4.24 17.37 -37.42
C ARG A 602 3.95 18.68 -36.69
N VAL A 603 3.73 18.65 -35.37
CA VAL A 603 3.51 19.87 -34.54
C VAL A 603 4.81 20.67 -34.44
N LYS A 604 5.95 19.99 -34.23
CA LYS A 604 7.28 20.60 -34.18
C LYS A 604 7.64 21.28 -35.50
N ASN A 605 7.37 20.61 -36.61
CA ASN A 605 7.62 21.15 -37.96
C ASN A 605 6.63 22.27 -38.31
N PHE A 606 5.37 22.20 -37.90
CA PHE A 606 4.37 23.22 -38.08
C PHE A 606 4.71 24.50 -37.30
N MET A 607 5.21 24.37 -36.07
CA MET A 607 5.65 25.49 -35.25
C MET A 607 6.88 26.20 -35.86
N LYS A 608 7.84 25.41 -36.33
CA LYS A 608 8.98 25.98 -37.12
C LYS A 608 8.53 26.67 -38.39
N ALA A 609 7.52 26.13 -39.10
CA ALA A 609 6.97 26.72 -40.31
C ALA A 609 6.16 28.00 -40.03
N LEU A 610 5.65 28.22 -38.81
CA LEU A 610 5.05 29.48 -38.36
C LEU A 610 6.06 30.60 -38.06
N GLY A 611 7.37 30.35 -38.29
CA GLY A 611 8.39 31.37 -38.19
C GLY A 611 8.92 31.66 -36.79
N MET A 612 8.76 30.73 -35.83
CA MET A 612 9.41 30.82 -34.54
C MET A 612 10.93 30.90 -34.67
N GLN A 613 11.50 31.95 -34.08
CA GLN A 613 12.94 32.04 -33.96
C GLN A 613 13.44 31.32 -32.72
N PRO A 614 14.69 30.80 -32.71
CA PRO A 614 15.30 30.23 -31.52
C PRO A 614 15.29 31.25 -30.36
N GLY A 615 14.85 30.81 -29.18
CA GLY A 615 14.75 31.66 -27.98
C GLY A 615 13.40 32.39 -27.81
N GLU A 616 12.50 32.34 -28.77
CA GLU A 616 11.14 32.88 -28.63
C GLU A 616 10.19 31.88 -27.95
N ALA A 617 9.49 32.32 -26.91
CA ALA A 617 8.46 31.57 -26.24
C ALA A 617 7.10 31.74 -26.90
N ILE A 618 6.33 30.68 -26.99
CA ILE A 618 4.89 30.75 -27.30
C ILE A 618 4.14 30.97 -25.98
N GLU A 619 3.52 32.14 -25.88
CA GLU A 619 2.56 32.41 -24.80
C GLU A 619 1.16 32.56 -25.41
N HIS A 620 0.40 31.43 -25.46
CA HIS A 620 -0.95 31.48 -26.01
C HIS A 620 -1.89 30.51 -25.28
N ARG A 621 -3.05 31.00 -24.90
CA ARG A 621 -4.08 30.25 -24.17
C ARG A 621 -4.52 28.96 -24.86
N MET A 622 -4.49 28.92 -26.21
CA MET A 622 -4.84 27.68 -26.94
C MET A 622 -3.83 26.57 -26.71
N VAL A 623 -2.53 26.89 -26.55
CA VAL A 623 -1.48 25.91 -26.26
C VAL A 623 -1.66 25.35 -24.85
N SER A 624 -1.85 26.20 -23.85
CA SER A 624 -2.16 25.76 -22.47
C SER A 624 -3.42 24.87 -22.41
N ASN A 625 -4.47 25.21 -23.16
CA ASN A 625 -5.69 24.38 -23.25
C ASN A 625 -5.43 23.02 -23.93
N ALA A 626 -4.53 22.96 -24.91
CA ALA A 626 -4.16 21.70 -25.59
C ALA A 626 -3.38 20.78 -24.62
N ILE A 627 -2.46 21.36 -23.83
CA ILE A 627 -1.69 20.64 -22.80
C ILE A 627 -2.63 20.11 -21.73
N GLU A 628 -3.58 20.93 -21.24
CA GLU A 628 -4.58 20.48 -20.27
C GLU A 628 -5.44 19.30 -20.80
N LYS A 629 -5.83 19.33 -22.07
CA LYS A 629 -6.54 18.20 -22.70
C LYS A 629 -5.66 16.94 -22.76
N ALA A 630 -4.37 17.10 -22.98
CA ALA A 630 -3.41 16.02 -22.98
C ALA A 630 -3.29 15.39 -21.58
N GLN A 631 -3.12 16.21 -20.54
CA GLN A 631 -3.11 15.75 -19.14
C GLN A 631 -4.38 14.99 -18.78
N ARG A 632 -5.57 15.50 -19.16
CA ARG A 632 -6.85 14.79 -18.94
C ARG A 632 -6.90 13.42 -19.58
N LYS A 633 -6.25 13.20 -20.74
CA LYS A 633 -6.17 11.86 -21.36
C LYS A 633 -5.26 10.92 -20.58
N VAL A 634 -4.11 11.43 -20.06
CA VAL A 634 -3.22 10.63 -19.21
C VAL A 634 -3.91 10.29 -17.89
N GLU A 635 -4.54 11.27 -17.24
CA GLU A 635 -5.34 11.06 -16.02
C GLU A 635 -6.41 9.97 -16.24
N GLY A 636 -7.16 10.04 -17.37
CA GLY A 636 -8.16 9.04 -17.72
C GLY A 636 -7.56 7.64 -17.90
N ARG A 637 -6.41 7.52 -18.59
CA ARG A 637 -5.72 6.23 -18.75
C ARG A 637 -5.25 5.66 -17.41
N ASN A 638 -4.68 6.51 -16.56
CA ASN A 638 -4.22 6.10 -15.23
C ASN A 638 -5.41 5.66 -14.35
N PHE A 639 -6.56 6.35 -14.45
CA PHE A 639 -7.80 5.94 -13.81
C PHE A 639 -8.28 4.57 -14.29
N ASP A 640 -8.31 4.34 -15.61
CA ASP A 640 -8.74 3.07 -16.19
C ASP A 640 -7.84 1.92 -15.72
N MET A 641 -6.51 2.12 -15.62
CA MET A 641 -5.58 1.13 -15.07
C MET A 641 -5.88 0.82 -13.60
N ARG A 642 -6.04 1.85 -12.74
CA ARG A 642 -6.39 1.64 -11.33
C ARG A 642 -7.74 0.93 -11.17
N LYS A 643 -8.72 1.30 -11.98
CA LYS A 643 -10.04 0.66 -12.00
C LYS A 643 -9.94 -0.82 -12.40
N GLN A 644 -9.15 -1.12 -13.41
CA GLN A 644 -8.96 -2.51 -13.87
C GLN A 644 -8.29 -3.37 -12.78
N LEU A 645 -7.24 -2.84 -12.11
CA LEU A 645 -6.60 -3.52 -10.98
C LEU A 645 -7.61 -3.79 -9.85
N LEU A 646 -8.43 -2.79 -9.53
CA LEU A 646 -9.45 -2.93 -8.49
C LEU A 646 -10.53 -3.97 -8.85
N GLU A 647 -10.97 -4.03 -10.12
CA GLU A 647 -11.97 -5.00 -10.56
C GLU A 647 -11.51 -6.46 -10.37
N PHE A 648 -10.20 -6.73 -10.50
CA PHE A 648 -9.62 -8.04 -10.18
C PHE A 648 -9.49 -8.25 -8.67
N ASP A 649 -9.00 -7.24 -7.93
CA ASP A 649 -8.81 -7.35 -6.49
C ASP A 649 -10.15 -7.41 -5.73
N ASP A 650 -11.23 -6.82 -6.24
CA ASP A 650 -12.57 -6.92 -5.64
C ASP A 650 -13.02 -8.38 -5.51
N VAL A 651 -12.70 -9.25 -6.48
CA VAL A 651 -13.01 -10.69 -6.40
C VAL A 651 -12.24 -11.34 -5.26
N SER A 652 -10.93 -11.11 -5.20
CA SER A 652 -10.08 -11.63 -4.11
C SER A 652 -10.49 -11.04 -2.76
N ASN A 653 -10.97 -9.80 -2.74
CA ASN A 653 -11.41 -9.13 -1.51
C ASN A 653 -12.70 -9.75 -0.93
N GLU A 654 -13.66 -10.13 -1.78
CA GLU A 654 -14.85 -10.85 -1.28
C GLU A 654 -14.47 -12.20 -0.67
N GLN A 655 -13.55 -12.94 -1.28
CA GLN A 655 -13.02 -14.18 -0.72
C GLN A 655 -12.25 -13.93 0.59
N ARG A 656 -11.41 -12.89 0.63
CA ARG A 656 -10.67 -12.47 1.83
C ARG A 656 -11.60 -12.16 2.99
N LYS A 657 -12.70 -11.46 2.76
CA LYS A 657 -13.71 -11.17 3.80
C LYS A 657 -14.28 -12.46 4.41
N VAL A 658 -14.58 -13.45 3.60
CA VAL A 658 -15.12 -14.74 4.08
C VAL A 658 -14.08 -15.45 4.94
N ILE A 659 -12.85 -15.59 4.45
CA ILE A 659 -11.76 -16.26 5.17
C ILE A 659 -11.40 -15.53 6.46
N TYR A 660 -11.25 -14.21 6.43
CA TYR A 660 -10.91 -13.43 7.62
C TYR A 660 -12.05 -13.42 8.64
N HIS A 661 -13.31 -13.42 8.19
CA HIS A 661 -14.45 -13.59 9.08
C HIS A 661 -14.45 -14.96 9.75
N MET A 662 -14.28 -16.04 8.98
CA MET A 662 -14.15 -17.41 9.49
C MET A 662 -13.02 -17.50 10.52
N ARG A 663 -11.83 -16.96 10.19
CA ARG A 663 -10.67 -16.94 11.06
C ARG A 663 -10.93 -16.19 12.38
N ASN A 664 -11.54 -15.01 12.29
CA ASN A 664 -11.89 -14.23 13.47
C ASN A 664 -12.93 -14.91 14.35
N THR A 665 -13.92 -15.59 13.75
CA THR A 665 -14.93 -16.36 14.48
C THR A 665 -14.28 -17.54 15.21
N LEU A 666 -13.34 -18.24 14.55
CA LEU A 666 -12.56 -19.31 15.17
C LEU A 666 -11.70 -18.80 16.33
N LEU A 667 -11.02 -17.65 16.17
CA LEU A 667 -10.21 -17.06 17.24
C LEU A 667 -11.06 -16.66 18.45
N ALA A 668 -12.28 -16.21 18.24
CA ALA A 668 -13.20 -15.77 19.28
C ALA A 668 -13.95 -16.92 19.94
N ALA A 669 -14.05 -18.10 19.32
CA ALA A 669 -14.77 -19.25 19.84
C ALA A 669 -13.96 -19.94 20.96
N ASP A 670 -14.61 -20.23 22.07
CA ASP A 670 -14.05 -21.06 23.16
C ASP A 670 -14.13 -22.55 22.81
N ASP A 671 -15.15 -22.96 22.08
CA ASP A 671 -15.41 -24.32 21.65
C ASP A 671 -15.83 -24.37 20.19
N ILE A 672 -15.20 -25.23 19.39
CA ILE A 672 -15.52 -25.47 17.98
C ILE A 672 -15.96 -26.91 17.69
N GLY A 673 -16.27 -27.69 18.71
CA GLY A 673 -16.63 -29.11 18.58
C GLY A 673 -17.83 -29.36 17.65
N GLU A 674 -18.86 -28.49 17.69
CA GLU A 674 -20.00 -28.56 16.77
C GLU A 674 -19.55 -28.35 15.32
N THR A 675 -18.70 -27.38 15.07
CA THR A 675 -18.16 -27.10 13.72
C THR A 675 -17.37 -28.30 13.19
N ILE A 676 -16.54 -28.91 14.02
CA ILE A 676 -15.77 -30.12 13.65
C ILE A 676 -16.69 -31.29 13.38
N ALA A 677 -17.76 -31.47 14.17
CA ALA A 677 -18.76 -32.50 13.95
C ALA A 677 -19.51 -32.31 12.61
N GLU A 678 -19.88 -31.06 12.27
CA GLU A 678 -20.48 -30.71 10.97
C GLU A 678 -19.51 -31.03 9.83
N PHE A 679 -18.26 -30.57 9.93
CA PHE A 679 -17.24 -30.88 8.91
C PHE A 679 -17.04 -32.38 8.70
N ARG A 680 -17.00 -33.18 9.79
CA ARG A 680 -16.87 -34.64 9.71
C ARG A 680 -18.02 -35.27 8.94
N LYS A 681 -19.26 -34.81 9.20
CA LYS A 681 -20.44 -35.28 8.48
C LYS A 681 -20.41 -34.91 7.01
N GLU A 682 -20.12 -33.63 6.69
CA GLU A 682 -20.05 -33.16 5.30
C GLU A 682 -18.94 -33.90 4.49
N VAL A 683 -17.75 -34.08 5.07
CA VAL A 683 -16.65 -34.82 4.43
C VAL A 683 -17.03 -36.26 4.23
N LEU A 684 -17.67 -36.92 5.22
CA LEU A 684 -18.18 -38.28 5.11
C LEU A 684 -19.20 -38.41 3.98
N ASP A 685 -20.22 -37.55 3.97
CA ASP A 685 -21.25 -37.55 2.92
C ASP A 685 -20.63 -37.32 1.52
N GLY A 686 -19.61 -36.46 1.41
CA GLY A 686 -18.85 -36.27 0.18
C GLY A 686 -18.15 -37.53 -0.30
N ILE A 687 -17.45 -38.25 0.59
CA ILE A 687 -16.76 -39.50 0.27
C ILE A 687 -17.77 -40.58 -0.13
N ILE A 688 -18.84 -40.75 0.65
CA ILE A 688 -19.85 -41.76 0.33
C ILE A 688 -20.50 -41.49 -1.02
N ASN A 689 -20.83 -40.21 -1.33
CA ASN A 689 -21.45 -39.83 -2.63
C ASN A 689 -20.57 -40.11 -3.84
N GLN A 690 -19.24 -40.16 -3.68
CA GLN A 690 -18.31 -40.53 -4.76
C GLN A 690 -18.36 -42.03 -5.11
N HIS A 691 -18.60 -42.88 -4.11
CA HIS A 691 -18.58 -44.34 -4.28
C HIS A 691 -20.00 -44.97 -4.31
N ILE A 692 -20.95 -44.32 -3.66
CA ILE A 692 -22.35 -44.71 -3.60
C ILE A 692 -23.21 -43.52 -4.04
N ALA A 693 -23.66 -43.52 -5.30
CA ALA A 693 -24.52 -42.47 -5.79
C ALA A 693 -25.89 -42.52 -5.04
N PRO A 694 -26.45 -41.34 -4.67
CA PRO A 694 -27.73 -41.30 -3.97
C PRO A 694 -28.83 -42.05 -4.75
N GLN A 695 -29.62 -42.84 -4.05
CA GLN A 695 -30.70 -43.68 -4.61
C GLN A 695 -30.24 -44.78 -5.62
N SER A 696 -28.96 -45.15 -5.62
CA SER A 696 -28.45 -46.23 -6.43
C SER A 696 -28.75 -47.62 -5.81
N LEU A 697 -28.72 -48.68 -6.68
CA LEU A 697 -28.88 -50.02 -6.22
C LEU A 697 -27.57 -50.57 -5.64
N PRO A 698 -27.62 -51.47 -4.64
CA PRO A 698 -26.44 -52.04 -3.99
C PRO A 698 -25.42 -52.69 -4.96
N GLU A 699 -25.88 -53.19 -6.11
CA GLU A 699 -25.01 -53.77 -7.14
C GLU A 699 -24.13 -52.74 -7.89
N GLN A 700 -24.45 -51.46 -7.71
CA GLN A 700 -23.71 -50.34 -8.32
C GLN A 700 -22.73 -49.66 -7.35
N TRP A 701 -22.67 -50.18 -6.09
CA TRP A 701 -21.85 -49.54 -5.06
C TRP A 701 -20.39 -50.03 -5.16
N ASP A 702 -19.45 -49.07 -5.15
CA ASP A 702 -18.02 -49.35 -5.05
C ASP A 702 -17.60 -49.41 -3.56
N ILE A 703 -17.86 -50.58 -2.92
CA ILE A 703 -17.58 -50.78 -1.49
C ILE A 703 -16.08 -50.83 -1.24
N ALA A 704 -15.30 -51.49 -2.09
CA ALA A 704 -13.85 -51.58 -1.91
C ALA A 704 -13.18 -50.17 -2.01
N GLY A 705 -13.59 -49.37 -2.96
CA GLY A 705 -13.14 -47.96 -3.06
C GLY A 705 -13.58 -47.10 -1.86
N LEU A 706 -14.81 -47.32 -1.35
CA LEU A 706 -15.30 -46.65 -0.15
C LEU A 706 -14.48 -46.98 1.09
N GLU A 707 -14.17 -48.26 1.32
CA GLU A 707 -13.35 -48.72 2.46
C GLU A 707 -11.95 -48.10 2.42
N GLU A 708 -11.33 -48.02 1.23
CA GLU A 708 -10.03 -47.41 1.03
C GLU A 708 -10.09 -45.85 1.25
N ALA A 709 -11.11 -45.19 0.72
CA ALA A 709 -11.32 -43.75 0.91
C ALA A 709 -11.60 -43.39 2.37
N LEU A 710 -12.36 -44.17 3.11
CA LEU A 710 -12.58 -43.97 4.54
C LEU A 710 -11.30 -44.20 5.36
N TYR A 711 -10.47 -45.16 4.99
CA TYR A 711 -9.17 -45.34 5.61
C TYR A 711 -8.24 -44.15 5.34
N ALA A 712 -8.18 -43.70 4.11
CA ALA A 712 -7.36 -42.54 3.74
C ALA A 712 -7.83 -41.22 4.37
N GLY A 713 -9.16 -41.00 4.49
CA GLY A 713 -9.74 -39.78 5.02
C GLY A 713 -9.81 -39.73 6.54
N PHE A 714 -10.18 -40.86 7.17
CA PHE A 714 -10.50 -40.94 8.60
C PHE A 714 -9.61 -41.86 9.42
N ASN A 715 -8.66 -42.58 8.79
CA ASN A 715 -7.82 -43.60 9.40
C ASN A 715 -8.65 -44.71 10.08
N LEU A 716 -9.83 -45.04 9.54
CA LEU A 716 -10.77 -45.99 10.05
C LEU A 716 -10.94 -47.16 9.08
N ARG A 717 -10.62 -48.35 9.53
CA ARG A 717 -10.82 -49.56 8.75
C ARG A 717 -12.16 -50.20 9.12
N LEU A 718 -13.11 -50.13 8.21
CA LEU A 718 -14.43 -50.71 8.35
C LEU A 718 -14.57 -51.90 7.38
N ALA A 719 -15.20 -52.97 7.82
CA ALA A 719 -15.51 -54.15 6.98
C ALA A 719 -16.93 -53.99 6.42
N ILE A 720 -17.17 -53.00 5.55
CA ILE A 720 -18.50 -52.67 5.05
C ILE A 720 -19.09 -53.79 4.22
N GLN A 721 -18.26 -54.45 3.40
CA GLN A 721 -18.71 -55.61 2.63
C GLN A 721 -19.27 -56.72 3.57
N GLN A 722 -18.62 -56.98 4.68
CA GLN A 722 -19.08 -57.96 5.66
C GLN A 722 -20.41 -57.54 6.31
N TRP A 723 -20.62 -56.26 6.59
CA TRP A 723 -21.87 -55.72 7.11
C TRP A 723 -23.06 -55.95 6.16
N LEU A 724 -22.81 -55.77 4.85
CA LEU A 724 -23.82 -56.02 3.83
C LEU A 724 -24.13 -57.49 3.61
N ASP A 725 -23.15 -58.37 3.80
CA ASP A 725 -23.34 -59.81 3.76
C ASP A 725 -24.12 -60.31 4.98
N ASP A 726 -23.90 -59.73 6.18
CA ASP A 726 -24.57 -60.12 7.42
C ASP A 726 -25.99 -59.54 7.54
N ASP A 727 -26.25 -58.35 6.95
CA ASP A 727 -27.56 -57.69 7.03
C ASP A 727 -28.03 -57.17 5.66
N HIS A 728 -28.82 -58.00 4.97
CA HIS A 728 -29.39 -57.62 3.65
C HIS A 728 -30.44 -56.51 3.69
N LYS A 729 -30.73 -55.91 4.87
CA LYS A 729 -31.62 -54.76 5.04
C LYS A 729 -30.87 -53.43 5.21
N LEU A 730 -29.53 -53.44 5.09
CA LEU A 730 -28.75 -52.22 5.10
C LEU A 730 -28.95 -51.49 3.76
N TYR A 731 -29.80 -50.44 3.82
CA TYR A 731 -29.99 -49.51 2.72
C TYR A 731 -28.99 -48.35 2.85
N GLU A 732 -28.87 -47.55 1.79
CA GLU A 732 -27.93 -46.44 1.72
C GLU A 732 -27.97 -45.54 2.97
N GLU A 733 -29.16 -45.11 3.39
CA GLU A 733 -29.34 -44.20 4.55
C GLU A 733 -28.87 -44.86 5.87
N THR A 734 -29.22 -46.11 6.10
CA THR A 734 -28.83 -46.86 7.31
C THR A 734 -27.32 -47.18 7.29
N LEU A 735 -26.74 -47.41 6.14
CA LEU A 735 -25.30 -47.58 5.99
C LEU A 735 -24.53 -46.31 6.33
N ARG A 736 -24.97 -45.13 5.80
CA ARG A 736 -24.40 -43.85 6.12
C ARG A 736 -24.44 -43.55 7.63
N GLU A 737 -25.58 -43.81 8.24
CA GLU A 737 -25.79 -43.60 9.67
C GLU A 737 -24.86 -44.53 10.51
N ARG A 738 -24.71 -45.79 10.12
CA ARG A 738 -23.81 -46.73 10.78
C ARG A 738 -22.33 -46.30 10.65
N ILE A 739 -21.88 -45.90 9.47
CA ILE A 739 -20.52 -45.41 9.26
C ILE A 739 -20.27 -44.15 10.12
N LEU A 740 -21.24 -43.21 10.17
CA LEU A 740 -21.14 -42.01 11.00
C LEU A 740 -21.02 -42.34 12.49
N GLN A 741 -21.77 -43.35 12.99
CA GLN A 741 -21.71 -43.78 14.40
C GLN A 741 -20.32 -44.35 14.74
N GLU A 742 -19.74 -45.19 13.86
CA GLU A 742 -18.40 -45.74 14.06
C GLU A 742 -17.32 -44.63 14.07
N LEU A 743 -17.46 -43.59 13.19
CA LEU A 743 -16.56 -42.44 13.19
C LEU A 743 -16.68 -41.62 14.48
N ILE A 744 -17.91 -41.41 14.99
CA ILE A 744 -18.13 -40.68 16.24
C ILE A 744 -17.53 -41.47 17.40
N ALA A 745 -17.72 -42.81 17.44
CA ALA A 745 -17.16 -43.68 18.49
C ALA A 745 -15.62 -43.59 18.51
N ALA A 746 -14.97 -43.73 17.35
CA ALA A 746 -13.53 -43.64 17.24
C ALA A 746 -12.98 -42.26 17.65
N TYR A 747 -13.73 -41.21 17.42
CA TYR A 747 -13.32 -39.85 17.83
C TYR A 747 -13.52 -39.61 19.33
N ASN A 748 -14.59 -40.14 19.92
CA ASN A 748 -14.86 -40.07 21.36
C ASN A 748 -13.78 -40.78 22.17
N GLU A 749 -13.23 -41.91 21.68
CA GLU A 749 -12.07 -42.57 22.31
C GLU A 749 -10.86 -41.62 22.41
N LYS A 750 -10.62 -40.77 21.38
CA LYS A 750 -9.54 -39.74 21.43
C LYS A 750 -9.83 -38.68 22.48
N GLU A 751 -11.10 -38.27 22.63
CA GLU A 751 -11.52 -37.30 23.62
C GLU A 751 -11.33 -37.81 25.05
N GLU A 752 -11.64 -39.09 25.32
CA GLU A 752 -11.41 -39.74 26.62
C GLU A 752 -9.91 -39.84 26.97
N LEU A 753 -9.04 -39.98 25.95
CA LEU A 753 -7.59 -40.08 26.13
C LEU A 753 -6.93 -38.71 26.38
N ALA A 754 -7.39 -37.64 25.70
CA ALA A 754 -6.78 -36.31 25.70
C ALA A 754 -7.34 -35.34 26.72
N SER A 755 -8.54 -35.50 27.21
CA SER A 755 -9.49 -34.57 27.79
C SER A 755 -10.20 -33.67 26.76
N ALA A 756 -11.47 -33.34 27.04
CA ALA A 756 -12.27 -32.52 26.12
C ALA A 756 -11.64 -31.12 25.87
N GLU A 757 -11.11 -30.48 26.91
CA GLU A 757 -10.50 -29.14 26.81
C GLU A 757 -9.25 -29.13 25.92
N ALA A 758 -8.33 -30.10 26.13
CA ALA A 758 -7.14 -30.21 25.30
C ALA A 758 -7.47 -30.52 23.85
N LEU A 759 -8.47 -31.39 23.60
CA LEU A 759 -8.89 -31.72 22.24
C LEU A 759 -9.51 -30.51 21.53
N ARG A 760 -10.35 -29.70 22.19
CA ARG A 760 -10.94 -28.48 21.61
C ARG A 760 -9.88 -27.44 21.27
N SER A 761 -8.88 -27.25 22.16
CA SER A 761 -7.76 -26.36 21.87
C SER A 761 -6.96 -26.83 20.64
N PHE A 762 -6.69 -28.13 20.56
CA PHE A 762 -5.97 -28.73 19.43
C PHE A 762 -6.76 -28.64 18.12
N GLU A 763 -8.05 -28.92 18.11
CA GLU A 763 -8.94 -28.76 16.95
C GLU A 763 -8.88 -27.35 16.40
N LYS A 764 -8.96 -26.34 17.29
CA LYS A 764 -8.86 -24.91 16.93
C LYS A 764 -7.52 -24.58 16.27
N GLN A 765 -6.42 -25.06 16.83
CA GLN A 765 -5.07 -24.82 16.28
C GLN A 765 -4.90 -25.47 14.90
N ILE A 766 -5.33 -26.73 14.75
CA ILE A 766 -5.25 -27.44 13.46
C ILE A 766 -6.10 -26.75 12.40
N LEU A 767 -7.35 -26.39 12.72
CA LEU A 767 -8.22 -25.70 11.76
C LEU A 767 -7.66 -24.35 11.34
N LEU A 768 -7.12 -23.56 12.27
CA LEU A 768 -6.48 -22.28 11.95
C LEU A 768 -5.25 -22.49 11.05
N ARG A 769 -4.41 -23.48 11.36
CA ARG A 769 -3.21 -23.78 10.56
C ARG A 769 -3.58 -24.22 9.14
N VAL A 770 -4.50 -25.17 9.01
CA VAL A 770 -4.96 -25.66 7.70
C VAL A 770 -5.59 -24.54 6.88
N LEU A 771 -6.41 -23.68 7.52
CA LEU A 771 -7.01 -22.52 6.87
C LEU A 771 -5.94 -21.54 6.37
N ASP A 772 -4.95 -21.22 7.21
CA ASP A 772 -3.89 -20.25 6.86
C ASP A 772 -2.98 -20.80 5.73
N ASP A 773 -2.61 -22.08 5.76
CA ASP A 773 -1.75 -22.69 4.75
C ASP A 773 -2.48 -22.78 3.39
N LEU A 774 -3.69 -23.30 3.37
CA LEU A 774 -4.49 -23.39 2.14
C LEU A 774 -4.88 -22.01 1.59
N TRP A 775 -5.08 -20.99 2.45
CA TRP A 775 -5.33 -19.63 2.02
C TRP A 775 -4.11 -19.02 1.32
N LYS A 776 -2.89 -19.24 1.81
CA LYS A 776 -1.65 -18.79 1.15
C LYS A 776 -1.50 -19.42 -0.23
N ASP A 777 -1.75 -20.73 -0.35
CA ASP A 777 -1.68 -21.43 -1.63
C ASP A 777 -2.75 -20.92 -2.61
N HIS A 778 -3.95 -20.64 -2.10
CA HIS A 778 -5.02 -20.03 -2.90
C HIS A 778 -4.64 -18.64 -3.40
N LEU A 779 -4.03 -17.79 -2.58
CA LEU A 779 -3.54 -16.46 -3.03
C LEU A 779 -2.52 -16.60 -4.16
N SER A 780 -1.61 -17.54 -4.07
CA SER A 780 -0.64 -17.83 -5.14
C SER A 780 -1.36 -18.30 -6.42
N THR A 781 -2.32 -19.20 -6.30
CA THR A 781 -3.12 -19.68 -7.44
C THR A 781 -3.92 -18.57 -8.10
N MET A 782 -4.50 -17.65 -7.29
CA MET A 782 -5.23 -16.48 -7.78
C MET A 782 -4.32 -15.48 -8.50
N ASP A 783 -3.08 -15.30 -8.04
CA ASP A 783 -2.09 -14.47 -8.73
C ASP A 783 -1.71 -15.08 -10.08
N HIS A 784 -1.47 -16.39 -10.14
CA HIS A 784 -1.23 -17.09 -11.41
C HIS A 784 -2.41 -17.00 -12.36
N LEU A 785 -3.64 -17.18 -11.86
CA LEU A 785 -4.86 -17.01 -12.66
C LEU A 785 -4.97 -15.60 -13.24
N ARG A 786 -4.69 -14.57 -12.43
CA ARG A 786 -4.72 -13.16 -12.87
C ARG A 786 -3.76 -12.89 -14.02
N HIS A 787 -2.54 -13.43 -13.96
CA HIS A 787 -1.54 -13.28 -15.02
C HIS A 787 -1.91 -14.03 -16.29
N GLY A 788 -2.45 -15.25 -16.17
CA GLY A 788 -2.84 -16.11 -17.30
C GLY A 788 -4.19 -15.77 -17.96
N ILE A 789 -5.07 -15.02 -17.29
CA ILE A 789 -6.47 -14.84 -17.72
C ILE A 789 -6.61 -14.08 -19.05
N HIS A 790 -5.67 -13.20 -19.37
CA HIS A 790 -5.66 -12.43 -20.62
C HIS A 790 -5.58 -13.33 -21.86
N LEU A 791 -4.97 -14.51 -21.74
CA LEU A 791 -4.86 -15.51 -22.79
C LEU A 791 -6.24 -16.06 -23.21
N ARG A 792 -7.25 -16.01 -22.31
CA ARG A 792 -8.65 -16.39 -22.65
C ARG A 792 -9.27 -15.45 -23.69
N GLY A 793 -8.73 -14.24 -23.88
CA GLY A 793 -9.14 -13.29 -24.90
C GLY A 793 -8.93 -13.82 -26.32
N TYR A 794 -7.92 -14.65 -26.57
CA TYR A 794 -7.68 -15.30 -27.88
C TYR A 794 -8.82 -16.27 -28.25
N ALA A 795 -9.47 -16.88 -27.26
CA ALA A 795 -10.66 -17.73 -27.45
C ALA A 795 -11.97 -16.92 -27.52
N GLN A 796 -11.91 -15.61 -27.76
CA GLN A 796 -13.06 -14.68 -27.83
C GLN A 796 -13.90 -14.64 -26.53
N LYS A 797 -13.36 -15.07 -25.40
CA LYS A 797 -14.02 -14.99 -24.10
C LYS A 797 -13.65 -13.66 -23.41
N ASN A 798 -14.58 -13.17 -22.57
CA ASN A 798 -14.31 -11.97 -21.79
C ASN A 798 -13.40 -12.33 -20.58
N PRO A 799 -12.15 -11.86 -20.51
CA PRO A 799 -11.22 -12.26 -19.45
C PRO A 799 -11.74 -11.98 -18.04
N LYS A 800 -12.49 -10.89 -17.84
CA LYS A 800 -13.04 -10.53 -16.52
C LYS A 800 -14.13 -11.52 -16.07
N GLN A 801 -14.98 -11.97 -16.98
CA GLN A 801 -16.04 -12.93 -16.65
C GLN A 801 -15.46 -14.31 -16.38
N GLU A 802 -14.46 -14.73 -17.18
CA GLU A 802 -13.76 -15.99 -16.96
C GLU A 802 -12.99 -15.97 -15.65
N TYR A 803 -12.30 -14.86 -15.31
CA TYR A 803 -11.63 -14.71 -14.02
C TYR A 803 -12.61 -14.87 -12.85
N LYS A 804 -13.76 -14.22 -12.88
CA LYS A 804 -14.78 -14.37 -11.82
C LYS A 804 -15.27 -15.81 -11.71
N ARG A 805 -15.50 -16.48 -12.82
CA ARG A 805 -15.99 -17.87 -12.84
C ARG A 805 -14.94 -18.83 -12.29
N GLU A 806 -13.71 -18.77 -12.82
CA GLU A 806 -12.63 -19.65 -12.39
C GLU A 806 -12.24 -19.39 -10.92
N SER A 807 -12.17 -18.13 -10.49
CA SER A 807 -11.92 -17.75 -9.08
C SER A 807 -12.98 -18.29 -8.14
N PHE A 808 -14.25 -18.30 -8.54
CA PHE A 808 -15.34 -18.86 -7.73
C PHE A 808 -15.19 -20.38 -7.55
N THR A 809 -14.85 -21.09 -8.63
CA THR A 809 -14.61 -22.54 -8.56
C THR A 809 -13.43 -22.86 -7.64
N LEU A 810 -12.30 -22.18 -7.81
CA LEU A 810 -11.11 -22.34 -6.96
C LEU A 810 -11.42 -22.05 -5.48
N PHE A 811 -12.26 -21.06 -5.21
CA PHE A 811 -12.64 -20.72 -3.84
C PHE A 811 -13.57 -21.78 -3.21
N GLN A 812 -14.47 -22.37 -3.97
CA GLN A 812 -15.28 -23.49 -3.49
C GLN A 812 -14.41 -24.72 -3.17
N GLU A 813 -13.47 -25.04 -4.05
CA GLU A 813 -12.49 -26.10 -3.82
C GLU A 813 -11.64 -25.86 -2.56
N LEU A 814 -11.23 -24.58 -2.32
CA LEU A 814 -10.55 -24.19 -1.09
C LEU A 814 -11.38 -24.50 0.15
N LEU A 815 -12.65 -24.08 0.18
CA LEU A 815 -13.53 -24.30 1.35
C LEU A 815 -13.76 -25.79 1.63
N GLU A 816 -13.90 -26.60 0.58
CA GLU A 816 -14.01 -28.06 0.72
C GLU A 816 -12.70 -28.70 1.19
N SER A 817 -11.56 -28.20 0.70
CA SER A 817 -10.23 -28.68 1.11
C SER A 817 -9.93 -28.35 2.56
N ILE A 818 -10.33 -27.15 3.05
CA ILE A 818 -10.19 -26.81 4.48
C ILE A 818 -10.89 -27.83 5.36
N LYS A 819 -12.14 -28.21 5.02
CA LYS A 819 -12.90 -29.20 5.79
C LYS A 819 -12.23 -30.58 5.73
N ARG A 820 -11.92 -31.05 4.52
CA ARG A 820 -11.32 -32.35 4.26
C ARG A 820 -9.96 -32.53 4.95
N ASP A 821 -9.06 -31.55 4.78
CA ASP A 821 -7.72 -31.63 5.32
C ASP A 821 -7.70 -31.50 6.84
N THR A 822 -8.57 -30.63 7.41
CA THR A 822 -8.76 -30.55 8.86
C THR A 822 -9.20 -31.91 9.44
N ILE A 823 -10.25 -32.49 8.89
CA ILE A 823 -10.76 -33.81 9.36
C ILE A 823 -9.73 -34.91 9.16
N ARG A 824 -9.01 -34.92 8.04
CA ARG A 824 -7.93 -35.87 7.79
C ARG A 824 -6.83 -35.79 8.84
N VAL A 825 -6.32 -34.57 9.12
CA VAL A 825 -5.27 -34.39 10.14
C VAL A 825 -5.76 -34.80 11.52
N LEU A 826 -6.94 -34.35 11.95
CA LEU A 826 -7.52 -34.69 13.24
C LEU A 826 -7.78 -36.22 13.40
N SER A 827 -8.12 -36.90 12.30
CA SER A 827 -8.35 -38.33 12.31
C SER A 827 -7.06 -39.14 12.39
N HIS A 828 -5.98 -38.73 11.76
CA HIS A 828 -4.70 -39.44 11.74
C HIS A 828 -3.82 -39.19 12.96
N VAL A 829 -4.03 -38.09 13.68
CA VAL A 829 -3.23 -37.76 14.87
C VAL A 829 -3.47 -38.77 15.97
N GLN A 830 -2.36 -39.32 16.47
CA GLN A 830 -2.37 -40.21 17.65
C GLN A 830 -2.13 -39.38 18.91
N VAL A 831 -3.04 -39.43 19.84
CA VAL A 831 -2.93 -38.72 21.12
C VAL A 831 -1.86 -39.44 21.97
N ARG A 832 -0.73 -38.75 22.21
CA ARG A 832 0.24 -39.13 23.23
C ARG A 832 0.09 -38.16 24.41
N ARG A 833 0.20 -38.64 25.65
CA ARG A 833 0.23 -37.78 26.83
C ARG A 833 1.56 -37.03 26.86
N GLU A 834 1.63 -35.88 26.18
CA GLU A 834 2.71 -34.89 26.33
C GLU A 834 2.13 -33.62 26.98
N ASP A 835 3.00 -32.86 27.67
CA ASP A 835 2.57 -31.69 28.44
C ASP A 835 2.09 -30.54 27.52
N PRO A 836 0.84 -30.06 27.64
CA PRO A 836 0.30 -29.01 26.79
C PRO A 836 1.15 -27.71 26.78
N ALA A 837 1.88 -27.44 27.87
CA ALA A 837 2.75 -26.27 27.99
C ALA A 837 3.98 -26.32 27.07
N GLU A 838 4.50 -27.51 26.75
CA GLU A 838 5.63 -27.66 25.81
C GLU A 838 5.22 -27.44 24.36
N GLU A 839 4.01 -27.86 24.02
CA GLU A 839 3.45 -27.70 22.65
C GLU A 839 3.13 -26.23 22.34
N GLU A 840 2.51 -25.51 23.29
CA GLU A 840 2.24 -24.08 23.17
C GLU A 840 3.52 -23.27 23.06
N ALA A 841 4.55 -23.63 23.83
CA ALA A 841 5.87 -23.00 23.74
C ALA A 841 6.57 -23.28 22.40
N ARG A 842 6.33 -24.46 21.78
CA ARG A 842 6.87 -24.79 20.46
C ARG A 842 6.17 -23.99 19.36
N LEU A 843 4.84 -23.95 19.38
CA LEU A 843 4.03 -23.18 18.39
C LEU A 843 4.35 -21.68 18.47
N ARG A 844 4.56 -21.16 19.67
CA ARG A 844 4.95 -19.76 19.86
C ARG A 844 6.34 -19.46 19.27
N ARG A 845 7.32 -20.33 19.46
CA ARG A 845 8.65 -20.21 18.83
C ARG A 845 8.60 -20.32 17.31
N GLU A 846 7.75 -21.21 16.78
CA GLU A 846 7.54 -21.34 15.33
C GLU A 846 6.88 -20.06 14.75
N ALA A 847 5.93 -19.46 15.47
CA ALA A 847 5.29 -18.21 15.09
C ALA A 847 6.27 -17.01 15.13
N GLU A 848 7.10 -16.93 16.17
CA GLU A 848 8.16 -15.93 16.28
C GLU A 848 9.20 -16.08 15.16
N ALA A 849 9.62 -17.30 14.85
CA ALA A 849 10.54 -17.58 13.75
C ALA A 849 9.93 -17.26 12.37
N LEU A 850 8.61 -17.45 12.20
CA LEU A 850 7.90 -17.07 10.99
C LEU A 850 7.83 -15.54 10.86
N ALA A 851 7.55 -14.83 11.95
CA ALA A 851 7.50 -13.37 11.97
C ALA A 851 8.86 -12.72 11.61
N GLU A 852 9.98 -13.28 12.05
CA GLU A 852 11.33 -12.84 11.69
C GLU A 852 11.66 -13.04 10.20
N ARG A 853 10.98 -13.99 9.53
CA ARG A 853 11.20 -14.28 8.10
C ARG A 853 10.29 -13.49 7.15
N MET A 854 9.32 -12.75 7.67
CA MET A 854 8.39 -11.97 6.85
C MET A 854 9.07 -10.74 6.25
N GLN A 855 8.85 -10.50 4.96
CA GLN A 855 9.28 -9.30 4.24
C GLN A 855 8.06 -8.49 3.82
N PHE A 856 8.11 -7.17 4.05
CA PHE A 856 7.03 -6.25 3.71
C PHE A 856 7.36 -5.54 2.40
N GLN A 857 6.45 -5.58 1.43
CA GLN A 857 6.63 -4.97 0.12
C GLN A 857 5.46 -4.05 -0.22
N HIS A 858 5.81 -2.79 -0.41
CA HIS A 858 5.03 -1.81 -1.14
C HIS A 858 6.02 -0.98 -1.96
N ALA A 859 5.70 -0.66 -3.22
CA ALA A 859 6.66 -0.05 -4.14
C ALA A 859 7.28 1.25 -3.60
N GLU A 860 6.53 2.03 -2.81
CA GLU A 860 7.00 3.26 -2.16
C GLU A 860 7.58 3.01 -0.75
N ALA A 861 7.04 2.04 0.01
CA ALA A 861 7.59 1.69 1.32
C ALA A 861 8.97 1.01 1.20
N SER A 862 9.22 0.24 0.14
CA SER A 862 10.53 -0.33 -0.12
C SER A 862 11.60 0.74 -0.39
N ALA A 863 11.23 1.88 -0.97
CA ALA A 863 12.15 3.01 -1.17
C ALA A 863 12.48 3.76 0.14
N LEU A 864 11.56 3.72 1.12
CA LEU A 864 11.73 4.34 2.44
C LEU A 864 12.43 3.43 3.47
N MET A 865 12.43 2.10 3.24
CA MET A 865 12.99 1.10 4.15
C MET A 865 14.44 0.70 3.85
N GLN A 866 15.07 1.20 2.80
CA GLN A 866 16.49 0.93 2.58
C GLN A 866 17.32 1.86 3.48
N PRO A 867 18.14 1.33 4.41
CA PRO A 867 19.17 2.15 5.02
C PRO A 867 20.12 2.61 3.91
N ASP A 868 20.32 3.92 3.81
CA ASP A 868 21.29 4.51 2.89
C ASP A 868 22.66 3.83 3.05
N VAL A 869 22.99 2.94 2.12
CA VAL A 869 24.38 2.58 1.90
C VAL A 869 24.96 3.73 1.07
N ALA A 870 25.43 4.75 1.78
CA ALA A 870 26.18 5.84 1.19
C ALA A 870 27.32 5.27 0.36
N ALA A 871 27.34 5.61 -0.93
CA ALA A 871 28.52 5.47 -1.74
C ALA A 871 29.59 6.42 -1.18
N ASP A 872 30.60 5.82 -0.56
CA ASP A 872 31.75 6.49 0.03
C ASP A 872 32.67 7.01 -1.09
N ASP A 873 32.79 8.33 -1.20
CA ASP A 873 33.99 8.98 -1.70
C ASP A 873 34.76 9.54 -0.49
N GLY A 874 35.76 8.79 -0.11
CA GLY A 874 36.92 9.06 0.71
C GLY A 874 36.88 10.18 1.76
N ASP A 875 36.64 9.87 3.02
CA ASP A 875 37.55 10.22 4.10
C ASP A 875 37.13 9.50 5.42
N VAL A 876 38.13 8.90 6.02
CA VAL A 876 38.28 8.22 7.31
C VAL A 876 37.03 8.20 8.21
N ALA A 877 36.31 7.09 8.21
CA ALA A 877 35.28 6.77 9.18
C ALA A 877 35.86 6.07 10.40
N VAL A 878 35.60 6.61 11.59
CA VAL A 878 35.76 5.91 12.86
C VAL A 878 34.65 4.87 12.95
N ALA A 879 35.02 3.59 12.88
CA ALA A 879 34.09 2.48 12.99
C ALA A 879 33.46 2.42 14.40
N PRO A 880 32.17 2.06 14.53
CA PRO A 880 31.57 1.74 15.81
C PRO A 880 32.25 0.48 16.38
N PRO A 881 32.33 0.34 17.71
CA PRO A 881 33.03 -0.79 18.33
C PRO A 881 32.33 -2.11 17.93
N PRO A 882 33.12 -3.13 17.53
CA PRO A 882 32.55 -4.40 17.12
C PRO A 882 31.86 -5.08 18.31
N VAL A 883 30.64 -5.53 18.10
CA VAL A 883 30.01 -6.54 18.94
C VAL A 883 30.97 -7.74 18.96
N ARG A 884 31.48 -8.10 20.10
CA ARG A 884 32.42 -9.22 20.28
C ARG A 884 31.70 -10.51 19.86
N ALA A 885 31.95 -10.95 18.63
CA ALA A 885 31.88 -12.36 18.33
C ALA A 885 32.93 -13.06 19.19
N GLU A 886 32.56 -14.14 19.88
CA GLU A 886 33.47 -14.96 20.65
C GLU A 886 34.69 -15.29 19.77
N ALA A 887 35.87 -15.07 20.29
CA ALA A 887 37.12 -15.24 19.57
C ALA A 887 37.22 -16.69 19.03
N LYS A 888 37.30 -16.85 17.70
CA LYS A 888 37.58 -18.16 17.09
C LYS A 888 38.88 -18.71 17.61
N ILE A 889 38.80 -19.73 18.45
CA ILE A 889 39.92 -20.41 19.04
C ILE A 889 40.67 -21.18 17.94
N GLY A 890 41.92 -20.90 17.78
CA GLY A 890 42.75 -21.57 16.81
C GLY A 890 42.91 -23.06 17.11
N ARG A 891 42.93 -23.93 16.09
CA ARG A 891 43.04 -25.38 16.25
C ARG A 891 44.19 -25.87 17.12
N ASN A 892 45.27 -25.08 17.25
CA ASN A 892 46.47 -25.39 18.03
C ASN A 892 46.54 -24.70 19.40
N GLU A 893 45.56 -23.90 19.77
CA GLU A 893 45.45 -23.20 21.06
C GLU A 893 44.95 -24.11 22.16
N PRO A 894 45.22 -23.81 23.44
CA PRO A 894 44.67 -24.57 24.56
C PRO A 894 43.14 -24.52 24.58
N CYS A 895 42.50 -25.65 24.85
CA CYS A 895 41.04 -25.70 24.91
C CYS A 895 40.52 -24.91 26.12
N PRO A 896 39.54 -24.05 25.98
CA PRO A 896 38.99 -23.23 27.05
C PRO A 896 38.28 -24.03 28.17
N CYS A 897 38.08 -25.34 27.98
CA CYS A 897 37.52 -26.22 29.01
C CYS A 897 38.49 -26.54 30.14
N GLY A 898 39.70 -25.99 30.18
CA GLY A 898 40.68 -26.23 31.24
C GLY A 898 41.36 -27.60 31.21
N SER A 899 41.18 -28.42 30.15
CA SER A 899 41.76 -29.78 30.05
C SER A 899 43.26 -29.83 29.77
N GLY A 900 43.92 -28.70 29.53
CA GLY A 900 45.34 -28.60 29.13
C GLY A 900 45.68 -29.15 27.76
N LYS A 901 44.68 -29.64 26.99
CA LYS A 901 44.82 -30.17 25.61
C LYS A 901 44.60 -29.07 24.59
N LYS A 902 45.23 -29.18 23.41
CA LYS A 902 44.96 -28.31 22.28
C LYS A 902 43.52 -28.49 21.78
N TYR A 903 42.85 -27.41 21.29
CA TYR A 903 41.46 -27.43 20.90
C TYR A 903 41.11 -28.55 19.90
N LYS A 904 42.00 -28.84 18.95
CA LYS A 904 41.84 -29.95 17.96
C LYS A 904 41.88 -31.37 18.57
N HIS A 905 42.39 -31.52 19.80
CA HIS A 905 42.44 -32.80 20.52
C HIS A 905 41.47 -32.85 21.70
N CYS A 906 40.53 -31.91 21.78
CA CYS A 906 39.49 -31.83 22.79
C CYS A 906 38.16 -31.52 22.15
N HIS A 907 37.61 -30.32 22.26
CA HIS A 907 36.30 -29.95 21.71
C HIS A 907 36.29 -29.67 20.20
N GLY A 908 37.44 -29.52 19.55
CA GLY A 908 37.59 -29.38 18.12
C GLY A 908 37.88 -30.69 17.36
N GLN A 909 37.62 -31.84 17.98
CA GLN A 909 37.69 -33.14 17.30
C GLN A 909 36.40 -33.33 16.48
N VAL A 910 36.54 -33.34 15.16
CA VAL A 910 35.44 -33.69 14.24
C VAL A 910 35.49 -35.24 14.14
N ASN A 911 34.42 -35.88 14.54
CA ASN A 911 34.22 -37.31 14.24
C ASN A 911 33.90 -37.49 12.76
#